data_4297edc7d87cf495ad990ef33ba40fe5
#
_entry.id   4297edc7d87cf495ad990ef33ba40fe5
#
_cell.length_a   1.000
_cell.length_b   1.000
_cell.length_c   1.000
_cell.angle_alpha   90.00
_cell.angle_beta   90.00
_cell.angle_gamma   90.00
#
_symmetry.space_group_name_H-M   'P 1'
#
loop_
_entity.id
_entity.type
_entity.pdbx_description
1 polymer ?
#
loop_
_entity_poly.entity_id
_entity_poly.type
_entity_poly.pdbx_seq_one_letter_code
_entity_poly.pdbx_strand_id
1 'polypeptide(L)'
;QPIKALEGKVSNDRATLNLKLKRGYKARPFGEADGNIGGSPVTWDNRLTAININKKNQLLFTGMMNNCGISLESLTRGMNSYTGMYTTEPLPAPFMYSPTAQTPPISQLYYLKNKSYYAGLNYLHAFTQEKTLRMNVMYYHDSGLQQDSIFNSYTAKEDTVNVFENNDIHNKNDLVKGILRYEQNTKSMYLTDEASATLGLGDALNNGSSNIGTLQEQVKRKQYDVQNILEATINTDAMLFDVSSIVRLYGSRERLGVTSDDEKLPTDYTARLRNLFTRNRIGTNFSLFGGSLGIGYIMEYKRNETTMSGVKDDMTGSYWLHTLEPKYEYNLPDGSLTLTLPVEYISYSYPMRGINTHKVMFSPMLDIDYKLSTMASVDASVGIIRNADTRSVPFYGAMMNNYRTYTLGTDSMSFSRTKTASIRLSWLNTATMLSWNVYAIWQQINQDRYFSYFYAGDLTLINPVWGDNMHTSFSGVGNVKKIWRNARFTLKGYVSYSYNKTLASQNGVEGYIRYNAANAQVGASWDKLSWLTANLTVAGNITWKRPDAFSSTDNVLKNAYCSLSLDFMPIKALRLYADAAGTTYEITHDQYSTNLFLNAGAKYDFSKTLSVTLTAINLLNRESYEISSYQGSNYTFLRVPLRGRTVMAGINLKF
;
A
#
# COMPACT_ATOMS: atom_id res chain seq x y z
N GLN A 1 -28.95 7.75 -11.12
CA GLN A 1 -28.06 7.35 -10.00
C GLN A 1 -27.49 5.95 -10.28
N PRO A 2 -26.23 5.69 -9.92
CA PRO A 2 -25.65 4.36 -10.09
C PRO A 2 -26.37 3.31 -9.23
N ILE A 3 -26.86 3.68 -8.04
CA ILE A 3 -27.67 2.82 -7.17
C ILE A 3 -29.12 3.29 -7.22
N LYS A 4 -29.99 2.47 -7.84
CA LYS A 4 -31.41 2.82 -8.03
C LYS A 4 -32.19 2.95 -6.71
N ALA A 5 -31.81 2.21 -5.68
CA ALA A 5 -32.42 2.26 -4.35
C ALA A 5 -32.25 3.64 -3.66
N LEU A 6 -31.25 4.43 -4.07
CA LEU A 6 -30.97 5.78 -3.56
C LEU A 6 -31.62 6.91 -4.37
N GLU A 7 -32.37 6.56 -5.44
CA GLU A 7 -33.01 7.55 -6.33
C GLU A 7 -34.03 8.42 -5.56
N GLY A 8 -33.82 9.73 -5.59
CA GLY A 8 -34.69 10.72 -4.87
C GLY A 8 -34.43 10.83 -3.37
N LYS A 9 -33.53 10.01 -2.78
CA LYS A 9 -33.22 10.04 -1.33
C LYS A 9 -31.85 10.69 -1.00
N VAL A 10 -30.95 10.70 -1.97
CA VAL A 10 -29.58 11.24 -1.81
C VAL A 10 -29.26 12.10 -3.03
N SER A 11 -28.71 13.31 -2.82
CA SER A 11 -28.18 14.13 -3.91
C SER A 11 -26.94 13.47 -4.51
N ASN A 12 -26.80 13.52 -5.84
CA ASN A 12 -25.68 12.93 -6.52
C ASN A 12 -25.09 13.89 -7.56
N ASP A 13 -23.88 14.34 -7.31
CA ASP A 13 -23.12 15.22 -8.23
C ASP A 13 -22.38 14.44 -9.34
N ARG A 14 -22.52 13.11 -9.41
CA ARG A 14 -21.85 12.25 -10.40
C ARG A 14 -22.78 11.92 -11.55
N ALA A 15 -22.35 12.22 -12.77
CA ALA A 15 -23.01 11.76 -13.99
C ALA A 15 -22.53 10.36 -14.37
N THR A 16 -23.46 9.46 -14.70
CA THR A 16 -23.15 8.12 -15.20
C THR A 16 -23.36 8.08 -16.71
N LEU A 17 -22.31 7.75 -17.46
CA LEU A 17 -22.41 7.53 -18.90
C LEU A 17 -22.79 6.07 -19.17
N ASN A 18 -23.96 5.84 -19.73
CA ASN A 18 -24.41 4.51 -20.14
C ASN A 18 -24.16 4.30 -21.63
N LEU A 19 -23.19 3.44 -21.97
CA LEU A 19 -22.86 3.07 -23.34
C LEU A 19 -23.76 1.91 -23.80
N LYS A 20 -24.51 2.11 -24.89
CA LYS A 20 -25.35 1.06 -25.51
C LYS A 20 -24.69 0.58 -26.78
N LEU A 21 -24.63 -0.75 -26.96
CA LEU A 21 -24.21 -1.36 -28.22
C LEU A 21 -25.19 -1.00 -29.34
N LYS A 22 -24.67 -0.70 -30.54
CA LYS A 22 -25.50 -0.44 -31.73
C LYS A 22 -26.38 -1.65 -32.04
N ARG A 23 -27.58 -1.38 -32.58
CA ARG A 23 -28.44 -2.45 -33.11
C ARG A 23 -27.69 -3.22 -34.22
N GLY A 24 -27.72 -4.56 -34.17
CA GLY A 24 -27.02 -5.41 -35.15
C GLY A 24 -25.56 -5.67 -34.87
N TYR A 25 -24.99 -5.18 -33.74
CA TYR A 25 -23.63 -5.49 -33.34
C TYR A 25 -23.44 -7.00 -33.18
N LYS A 26 -22.56 -7.58 -33.99
CA LYS A 26 -22.09 -8.96 -33.87
C LYS A 26 -20.84 -8.96 -33.00
N ALA A 27 -20.87 -9.73 -31.92
CA ALA A 27 -19.72 -9.92 -31.06
C ALA A 27 -18.52 -10.43 -31.87
N ARG A 28 -17.45 -9.67 -31.93
CA ARG A 28 -16.16 -10.08 -32.48
C ARG A 28 -15.12 -9.92 -31.40
N PRO A 29 -14.24 -10.88 -31.20
CA PRO A 29 -13.08 -10.68 -30.36
C PRO A 29 -12.23 -9.54 -30.92
N PHE A 30 -11.71 -8.70 -30.03
CA PHE A 30 -10.75 -7.67 -30.35
C PHE A 30 -9.72 -7.59 -29.22
N GLY A 31 -8.56 -7.08 -29.52
CA GLY A 31 -7.51 -7.06 -28.52
C GLY A 31 -6.20 -6.51 -29.01
N GLU A 32 -5.18 -6.74 -28.20
CA GLU A 32 -3.83 -6.29 -28.45
C GLU A 32 -2.84 -7.37 -27.98
N ALA A 33 -1.83 -7.63 -28.80
CA ALA A 33 -0.72 -8.50 -28.50
C ALA A 33 0.59 -7.73 -28.65
N ASP A 34 1.39 -7.69 -27.58
CA ASP A 34 2.73 -7.11 -27.54
C ASP A 34 3.75 -8.23 -27.37
N GLY A 35 4.77 -8.26 -28.21
CA GLY A 35 5.91 -9.15 -28.09
C GLY A 35 7.20 -8.37 -28.17
N ASN A 36 7.97 -8.33 -27.08
CA ASN A 36 9.26 -7.64 -27.00
C ASN A 36 10.34 -8.63 -26.61
N ILE A 37 11.49 -8.56 -27.27
CA ILE A 37 12.68 -9.36 -26.99
C ILE A 37 13.92 -8.49 -27.02
N GLY A 38 14.86 -8.77 -26.11
CA GLY A 38 16.15 -8.10 -26.02
C GLY A 38 17.31 -9.07 -25.93
N GLY A 39 18.49 -8.57 -26.19
CA GLY A 39 19.75 -9.35 -26.12
C GLY A 39 20.48 -9.20 -24.80
N SER A 40 21.47 -9.95 -24.58
CA SER A 40 22.51 -10.10 -23.55
C SER A 40 22.34 -9.32 -22.21
N PRO A 41 21.75 -9.93 -21.17
CA PRO A 41 21.09 -11.24 -21.18
C PRO A 41 19.78 -11.21 -21.96
N VAL A 42 19.27 -12.38 -22.38
CA VAL A 42 17.99 -12.47 -23.08
C VAL A 42 16.87 -11.95 -22.18
N THR A 43 16.20 -10.91 -22.65
CA THR A 43 15.07 -10.27 -21.97
C THR A 43 13.81 -10.36 -22.83
N TRP A 44 12.66 -10.48 -22.20
CA TRP A 44 11.36 -10.46 -22.87
C TRP A 44 10.31 -9.71 -22.04
N ASP A 45 9.35 -9.10 -22.74
CA ASP A 45 8.12 -8.54 -22.17
C ASP A 45 7.00 -8.77 -23.17
N ASN A 46 6.12 -9.73 -22.86
CA ASN A 46 5.03 -10.11 -23.74
C ASN A 46 3.69 -9.92 -23.03
N ARG A 47 2.71 -9.40 -23.77
CA ARG A 47 1.37 -9.11 -23.25
C ARG A 47 0.33 -9.49 -24.28
N LEU A 48 -0.77 -10.05 -23.80
CA LEU A 48 -1.94 -10.36 -24.60
C LEU A 48 -3.18 -9.91 -23.86
N THR A 49 -4.00 -9.08 -24.49
CA THR A 49 -5.32 -8.71 -24.00
C THR A 49 -6.33 -9.04 -25.08
N ALA A 50 -7.34 -9.84 -24.75
CA ALA A 50 -8.41 -10.23 -25.66
C ALA A 50 -9.76 -9.95 -25.00
N ILE A 51 -10.64 -9.27 -25.71
CA ILE A 51 -11.95 -8.84 -25.22
C ILE A 51 -13.02 -9.33 -26.17
N ASN A 52 -14.08 -9.91 -25.62
CA ASN A 52 -15.28 -10.26 -26.35
C ASN A 52 -16.52 -9.75 -25.59
N ILE A 53 -17.29 -8.88 -26.23
CA ILE A 53 -18.47 -8.26 -25.63
C ILE A 53 -19.69 -8.54 -26.46
N ASN A 54 -20.74 -9.06 -25.84
CA ASN A 54 -22.06 -9.17 -26.41
C ASN A 54 -23.13 -8.60 -25.46
N LYS A 55 -24.40 -8.69 -25.80
CA LYS A 55 -25.50 -8.07 -25.00
C LYS A 55 -25.59 -8.58 -23.56
N LYS A 56 -25.23 -9.84 -23.31
CA LYS A 56 -25.37 -10.48 -22.00
C LYS A 56 -24.04 -10.87 -21.38
N ASN A 57 -23.01 -11.07 -22.19
CA ASN A 57 -21.73 -11.59 -21.73
C ASN A 57 -20.59 -10.66 -22.12
N GLN A 58 -19.66 -10.50 -21.22
CA GLN A 58 -18.38 -9.85 -21.46
C GLN A 58 -17.28 -10.77 -20.97
N LEU A 59 -16.28 -10.99 -21.80
CA LEU A 59 -15.11 -11.78 -21.49
C LEU A 59 -13.87 -10.95 -21.75
N LEU A 60 -13.00 -10.87 -20.75
CA LEU A 60 -11.68 -10.25 -20.85
C LEU A 60 -10.64 -11.27 -20.40
N PHE A 61 -9.70 -11.57 -21.29
CA PHE A 61 -8.49 -12.32 -20.97
C PHE A 61 -7.29 -11.39 -20.99
N THR A 62 -6.41 -11.51 -20.00
CA THR A 62 -5.13 -10.80 -19.92
C THR A 62 -4.03 -11.78 -19.57
N GLY A 63 -3.05 -11.93 -20.46
CA GLY A 63 -1.82 -12.69 -20.23
C GLY A 63 -0.62 -11.76 -20.29
N MET A 64 0.29 -11.87 -19.32
CA MET A 64 1.52 -11.08 -19.29
C MET A 64 2.68 -11.94 -18.80
N MET A 65 3.84 -11.76 -19.39
CA MET A 65 5.07 -12.40 -18.93
C MET A 65 6.27 -11.50 -19.23
N ASN A 66 7.17 -11.36 -18.28
CA ASN A 66 8.39 -10.61 -18.49
C ASN A 66 9.52 -11.04 -17.58
N ASN A 67 10.76 -10.68 -18.00
CA ASN A 67 11.97 -10.74 -17.17
C ASN A 67 12.78 -9.44 -17.26
N CYS A 68 12.16 -8.35 -17.65
CA CYS A 68 12.83 -7.07 -17.92
C CYS A 68 12.78 -6.07 -16.75
N GLY A 69 12.48 -6.52 -15.54
CA GLY A 69 12.43 -5.67 -14.34
C GLY A 69 11.09 -5.00 -14.11
N ILE A 70 10.00 -5.52 -14.68
CA ILE A 70 8.64 -5.03 -14.44
C ILE A 70 7.93 -6.00 -13.50
N SER A 71 7.57 -5.55 -12.31
CA SER A 71 6.76 -6.35 -11.40
C SER A 71 5.31 -6.41 -11.89
N LEU A 72 4.75 -7.61 -11.97
CA LEU A 72 3.33 -7.84 -12.26
C LEU A 72 2.47 -7.95 -11.00
N GLU A 73 3.06 -7.81 -9.81
CA GLU A 73 2.35 -7.92 -8.52
C GLU A 73 1.17 -6.95 -8.41
N SER A 74 1.28 -5.74 -8.96
CA SER A 74 0.21 -4.75 -8.93
C SER A 74 -1.08 -5.24 -9.59
N LEU A 75 -0.99 -6.16 -10.57
CA LEU A 75 -2.15 -6.75 -11.25
C LEU A 75 -2.95 -7.66 -10.31
N THR A 76 -2.30 -8.27 -9.32
CA THR A 76 -2.97 -9.09 -8.31
C THR A 76 -3.87 -8.25 -7.41
N ARG A 77 -3.50 -6.99 -7.17
CA ARG A 77 -4.28 -6.02 -6.38
C ARG A 77 -5.41 -5.39 -7.19
N GLY A 78 -5.23 -5.18 -8.49
CA GLY A 78 -6.23 -4.61 -9.39
C GLY A 78 -7.47 -5.48 -9.59
N MET A 79 -7.38 -6.78 -9.26
CA MET A 79 -8.53 -7.69 -9.16
C MET A 79 -9.18 -7.67 -7.76
N ASN A 80 -8.70 -6.85 -6.85
CA ASN A 80 -9.46 -6.61 -5.65
C ASN A 80 -10.76 -5.96 -6.07
N SER A 81 -11.83 -6.60 -5.67
CA SER A 81 -13.18 -6.15 -5.86
C SER A 81 -13.34 -4.69 -5.51
N TYR A 82 -14.32 -4.10 -6.11
CA TYR A 82 -14.92 -2.89 -5.66
C TYR A 82 -14.96 -2.91 -4.12
N THR A 83 -14.14 -2.10 -3.51
CA THR A 83 -14.26 -1.86 -2.08
C THR A 83 -15.60 -1.16 -1.90
N GLY A 84 -16.55 -1.89 -1.37
CA GLY A 84 -17.81 -1.35 -0.91
C GLY A 84 -17.59 -0.29 0.16
N MET A 85 -18.65 0.18 0.77
CA MET A 85 -18.63 1.22 1.81
C MET A 85 -17.73 0.85 3.01
N TYR A 86 -17.32 -0.43 3.13
CA TYR A 86 -16.58 -0.95 4.29
C TYR A 86 -15.29 -1.64 3.88
N THR A 87 -14.19 -1.21 4.50
CA THR A 87 -12.88 -1.82 4.32
C THR A 87 -12.80 -3.15 5.06
N THR A 88 -12.22 -4.17 4.39
CA THR A 88 -11.89 -5.43 5.05
C THR A 88 -10.74 -5.22 6.03
N GLU A 89 -10.72 -5.97 7.13
CA GLU A 89 -9.58 -5.97 8.03
C GLU A 89 -8.31 -6.43 7.30
N PRO A 90 -7.15 -5.77 7.51
CA PRO A 90 -5.89 -6.24 6.98
C PRO A 90 -5.57 -7.66 7.44
N LEU A 91 -4.85 -8.42 6.60
CA LEU A 91 -4.33 -9.73 7.00
C LEU A 91 -3.40 -9.59 8.22
N PRO A 92 -3.38 -10.60 9.12
CA PRO A 92 -2.38 -10.67 10.17
C PRO A 92 -0.96 -10.58 9.59
N ALA A 93 -0.07 -9.92 10.31
CA ALA A 93 1.34 -9.89 9.93
C ALA A 93 1.94 -11.31 9.99
N PRO A 94 2.85 -11.65 9.08
CA PRO A 94 3.57 -12.92 9.15
C PRO A 94 4.46 -12.97 10.39
N PHE A 95 4.62 -14.16 10.95
CA PHE A 95 5.53 -14.38 12.08
C PHE A 95 7.00 -14.36 11.65
N MET A 96 7.30 -14.96 10.50
CA MET A 96 8.65 -15.05 9.98
C MET A 96 8.85 -14.00 8.89
N TYR A 97 9.94 -13.25 9.00
CA TYR A 97 10.30 -12.25 8.01
C TYR A 97 10.97 -12.95 6.83
N SER A 98 10.32 -12.94 5.67
CA SER A 98 10.97 -13.43 4.45
C SER A 98 12.20 -12.59 4.16
N PRO A 99 13.35 -13.18 3.89
CA PRO A 99 14.50 -12.41 3.42
C PRO A 99 14.12 -11.63 2.18
N THR A 100 14.38 -10.34 2.20
CA THR A 100 14.08 -9.40 1.11
C THR A 100 15.18 -8.36 1.02
N ALA A 101 15.71 -8.13 -0.18
CA ALA A 101 16.62 -7.02 -0.38
C ALA A 101 15.90 -5.67 -0.19
N GLN A 102 16.63 -4.71 0.30
CA GLN A 102 16.10 -3.36 0.44
C GLN A 102 15.81 -2.75 -0.94
N THR A 103 14.66 -2.11 -1.06
CA THR A 103 14.20 -1.51 -2.31
C THR A 103 14.77 -0.09 -2.46
N PRO A 104 15.65 0.16 -3.45
CA PRO A 104 16.15 1.50 -3.70
C PRO A 104 15.03 2.40 -4.29
N PRO A 105 15.04 3.72 -4.05
CA PRO A 105 14.02 4.65 -4.52
C PRO A 105 14.22 5.04 -6.00
N ILE A 106 14.44 4.06 -6.85
CA ILE A 106 14.58 4.19 -8.31
C ILE A 106 13.63 3.22 -9.01
N SER A 107 13.47 3.36 -10.32
CA SER A 107 12.63 2.45 -11.10
C SER A 107 13.08 1.00 -11.00
N GLN A 108 12.14 0.07 -10.82
CA GLN A 108 12.39 -1.37 -10.79
C GLN A 108 13.10 -1.89 -12.04
N LEU A 109 12.92 -1.23 -13.18
CA LEU A 109 13.61 -1.54 -14.42
C LEU A 109 15.14 -1.60 -14.29
N TYR A 110 15.71 -0.88 -13.32
CA TYR A 110 17.15 -0.80 -13.14
C TYR A 110 17.73 -1.89 -12.23
N TYR A 111 16.95 -2.46 -11.30
CA TYR A 111 17.49 -3.39 -10.30
C TYR A 111 16.77 -4.73 -10.21
N LEU A 112 15.47 -4.80 -10.56
CA LEU A 112 14.67 -6.01 -10.38
C LEU A 112 15.04 -7.07 -11.43
N LYS A 113 15.60 -8.21 -10.99
CA LYS A 113 15.89 -9.38 -11.81
C LYS A 113 14.80 -10.41 -11.59
N ASN A 114 13.70 -10.31 -12.34
CA ASN A 114 12.50 -11.15 -12.21
C ASN A 114 12.29 -12.10 -13.38
N LYS A 115 11.40 -13.09 -13.16
CA LYS A 115 10.71 -13.87 -14.19
C LYS A 115 9.26 -13.96 -13.71
N SER A 116 8.40 -13.11 -14.26
CA SER A 116 7.02 -12.95 -13.79
C SER A 116 6.05 -13.41 -14.88
N TYR A 117 4.99 -14.10 -14.47
CA TYR A 117 3.90 -14.58 -15.30
C TYR A 117 2.58 -14.22 -14.65
N TYR A 118 1.64 -13.75 -15.45
CA TYR A 118 0.30 -13.42 -15.02
C TYR A 118 -0.71 -13.89 -16.07
N ALA A 119 -1.77 -14.54 -15.63
CA ALA A 119 -2.93 -14.87 -16.45
C ALA A 119 -4.21 -14.51 -15.69
N GLY A 120 -5.07 -13.70 -16.29
CA GLY A 120 -6.33 -13.27 -15.70
C GLY A 120 -7.49 -13.44 -16.66
N LEU A 121 -8.59 -13.98 -16.15
CA LEU A 121 -9.85 -14.13 -16.85
C LEU A 121 -10.95 -13.42 -16.08
N ASN A 122 -11.61 -12.46 -16.74
CA ASN A 122 -12.77 -11.77 -16.21
C ASN A 122 -13.98 -12.10 -17.09
N TYR A 123 -15.03 -12.61 -16.46
CA TYR A 123 -16.29 -12.90 -17.11
C TYR A 123 -17.43 -12.20 -16.39
N LEU A 124 -18.30 -11.54 -17.17
CA LEU A 124 -19.51 -10.91 -16.67
C LEU A 124 -20.71 -11.47 -17.45
N HIS A 125 -21.71 -11.91 -16.71
CA HIS A 125 -23.00 -12.31 -17.25
C HIS A 125 -24.11 -11.40 -16.73
N ALA A 126 -24.88 -10.78 -17.64
CA ALA A 126 -26.07 -10.00 -17.30
C ALA A 126 -27.33 -10.87 -17.48
N PHE A 127 -27.92 -11.31 -16.38
CA PHE A 127 -29.23 -12.01 -16.41
C PHE A 127 -30.31 -11.04 -16.90
N THR A 128 -30.33 -9.83 -16.35
CA THR A 128 -31.19 -8.72 -16.70
C THR A 128 -30.38 -7.41 -16.69
N GLN A 129 -31.03 -6.26 -16.94
CA GLN A 129 -30.38 -4.95 -16.77
C GLN A 129 -30.09 -4.61 -15.30
N GLU A 130 -30.66 -5.36 -14.37
CA GLU A 130 -30.58 -5.11 -12.91
C GLU A 130 -29.82 -6.20 -12.17
N LYS A 131 -29.52 -7.31 -12.80
CA LYS A 131 -28.87 -8.48 -12.17
C LYS A 131 -27.70 -8.94 -12.99
N THR A 132 -26.52 -8.94 -12.37
CA THR A 132 -25.28 -9.38 -13.00
C THR A 132 -24.52 -10.38 -12.12
N LEU A 133 -23.78 -11.26 -12.76
CA LEU A 133 -22.80 -12.14 -12.14
C LEU A 133 -21.44 -11.88 -12.79
N ARG A 134 -20.44 -11.64 -11.97
CA ARG A 134 -19.05 -11.48 -12.41
C ARG A 134 -18.19 -12.56 -11.78
N MET A 135 -17.35 -13.17 -12.59
CA MET A 135 -16.34 -14.13 -12.16
C MET A 135 -14.97 -13.63 -12.61
N ASN A 136 -14.02 -13.57 -11.69
CA ASN A 136 -12.63 -13.25 -11.97
C ASN A 136 -11.76 -14.39 -11.45
N VAL A 137 -10.86 -14.88 -12.29
CA VAL A 137 -9.85 -15.88 -11.88
C VAL A 137 -8.50 -15.41 -12.36
N MET A 138 -7.49 -15.51 -11.52
CA MET A 138 -6.12 -15.20 -11.91
C MET A 138 -5.11 -16.18 -11.33
N TYR A 139 -4.04 -16.33 -12.07
CA TYR A 139 -2.78 -16.93 -11.62
C TYR A 139 -1.64 -15.94 -11.78
N TYR A 140 -0.81 -15.85 -10.78
CA TYR A 140 0.41 -15.07 -10.77
C TYR A 140 1.57 -15.91 -10.27
N HIS A 141 2.67 -15.88 -11.00
CA HIS A 141 3.96 -16.45 -10.62
C HIS A 141 5.02 -15.38 -10.71
N ASP A 142 5.87 -15.28 -9.70
CA ASP A 142 7.07 -14.46 -9.72
C ASP A 142 8.26 -15.23 -9.16
N SER A 143 9.38 -15.14 -9.85
CA SER A 143 10.65 -15.68 -9.39
C SER A 143 11.70 -14.61 -9.65
N GLY A 144 12.42 -14.22 -8.62
CA GLY A 144 13.38 -13.12 -8.68
C GLY A 144 14.67 -13.38 -7.93
N LEU A 145 15.72 -12.73 -8.41
CA LEU A 145 16.99 -12.59 -7.74
C LEU A 145 17.14 -11.14 -7.27
N GLN A 146 17.36 -10.95 -5.98
CA GLN A 146 17.64 -9.65 -5.37
C GLN A 146 18.97 -9.72 -4.63
N GLN A 147 19.78 -8.69 -4.82
CA GLN A 147 21.10 -8.62 -4.20
C GLN A 147 21.27 -7.24 -3.58
N ASP A 148 21.82 -7.18 -2.39
CA ASP A 148 22.24 -5.93 -1.75
C ASP A 148 23.42 -6.15 -0.80
N SER A 149 24.07 -5.04 -0.46
CA SER A 149 25.01 -4.95 0.65
C SER A 149 24.51 -3.86 1.59
N ILE A 150 24.33 -4.21 2.86
CA ILE A 150 23.78 -3.33 3.88
C ILE A 150 24.80 -3.17 4.99
N PHE A 151 24.98 -1.92 5.42
CA PHE A 151 25.64 -1.59 6.66
C PHE A 151 24.65 -0.89 7.57
N ASN A 152 24.38 -1.47 8.75
CA ASN A 152 23.55 -0.87 9.78
C ASN A 152 24.41 -0.53 10.99
N SER A 153 24.23 0.68 11.52
CA SER A 153 24.86 1.14 12.76
C SER A 153 23.77 1.50 13.77
N TYR A 154 23.68 0.71 14.83
CA TYR A 154 22.71 0.89 15.92
C TYR A 154 23.42 1.58 17.08
N THR A 155 23.05 2.83 17.38
CA THR A 155 23.70 3.65 18.41
C THR A 155 22.80 3.80 19.63
N ALA A 156 23.33 3.47 20.80
CA ALA A 156 22.72 3.73 22.10
C ALA A 156 23.76 4.33 23.07
N LYS A 157 23.75 5.65 23.23
CA LYS A 157 24.78 6.44 23.96
C LYS A 157 26.17 6.28 23.33
N GLU A 158 27.11 5.68 24.09
CA GLU A 158 28.50 5.45 23.65
C GLU A 158 28.65 4.09 22.94
N ASP A 159 27.68 3.18 23.11
CA ASP A 159 27.71 1.87 22.48
C ASP A 159 27.15 1.93 21.07
N THR A 160 27.91 1.37 20.13
CA THR A 160 27.51 1.25 18.73
C THR A 160 27.68 -0.18 18.27
N VAL A 161 26.59 -0.79 17.80
CA VAL A 161 26.60 -2.10 17.17
C VAL A 161 26.54 -1.95 15.66
N ASN A 162 27.59 -2.42 14.98
CA ASN A 162 27.69 -2.35 13.52
C ASN A 162 27.42 -3.74 12.93
N VAL A 163 26.49 -3.80 11.98
CA VAL A 163 26.09 -5.02 11.29
C VAL A 163 26.28 -4.86 9.80
N PHE A 164 27.09 -5.76 9.20
CA PHE A 164 27.30 -5.86 7.78
C PHE A 164 26.55 -7.07 7.24
N GLU A 165 25.82 -6.89 6.16
CA GLU A 165 25.09 -7.97 5.49
C GLU A 165 25.31 -7.87 3.98
N ASN A 166 25.64 -9.00 3.36
CA ASN A 166 25.58 -9.15 1.91
C ASN A 166 24.54 -10.21 1.61
N ASN A 167 23.54 -9.86 0.84
CA ASN A 167 22.39 -10.69 0.57
C ASN A 167 22.35 -11.11 -0.90
N ASP A 168 22.09 -12.40 -1.13
CA ASP A 168 21.79 -13.00 -2.43
C ASP A 168 20.47 -13.78 -2.29
N ILE A 169 19.36 -13.12 -2.61
CA ILE A 169 18.02 -13.56 -2.26
C ILE A 169 17.30 -14.07 -3.50
N HIS A 170 16.93 -15.34 -3.47
CA HIS A 170 16.09 -16.00 -4.45
C HIS A 170 14.64 -16.06 -3.94
N ASN A 171 13.75 -15.29 -4.53
CA ASN A 171 12.35 -15.27 -4.19
C ASN A 171 11.52 -16.04 -5.23
N LYS A 172 10.55 -16.82 -4.75
CA LYS A 172 9.57 -17.49 -5.59
C LYS A 172 8.19 -17.36 -4.95
N ASN A 173 7.23 -16.81 -5.69
CA ASN A 173 5.87 -16.63 -5.24
C ASN A 173 4.88 -17.14 -6.29
N ASP A 174 3.93 -17.96 -5.86
CA ASP A 174 2.79 -18.39 -6.63
C ASP A 174 1.51 -17.94 -5.96
N LEU A 175 0.55 -17.42 -6.73
CA LEU A 175 -0.73 -16.96 -6.20
C LEU A 175 -1.85 -17.30 -7.18
N VAL A 176 -2.88 -17.94 -6.66
CA VAL A 176 -4.16 -18.18 -7.35
C VAL A 176 -5.25 -17.44 -6.61
N LYS A 177 -6.07 -16.68 -7.34
CA LYS A 177 -7.22 -15.97 -6.77
C LYS A 177 -8.45 -16.14 -7.63
N GLY A 178 -9.56 -16.44 -6.99
CA GLY A 178 -10.89 -16.48 -7.58
C GLY A 178 -11.83 -15.50 -6.88
N ILE A 179 -12.68 -14.80 -7.64
CA ILE A 179 -13.73 -13.90 -7.13
C ILE A 179 -15.01 -14.19 -7.88
N LEU A 180 -16.09 -14.37 -7.16
CA LEU A 180 -17.44 -14.49 -7.69
C LEU A 180 -18.30 -13.38 -7.05
N ARG A 181 -18.88 -12.49 -7.87
CA ARG A 181 -19.67 -11.37 -7.40
C ARG A 181 -21.04 -11.36 -8.10
N TYR A 182 -22.08 -11.44 -7.29
CA TYR A 182 -23.44 -11.16 -7.69
C TYR A 182 -23.82 -9.71 -7.37
N GLU A 183 -24.52 -9.03 -8.28
CA GLU A 183 -25.02 -7.68 -8.08
C GLU A 183 -26.48 -7.60 -8.53
N GLN A 184 -27.32 -7.04 -7.67
CA GLN A 184 -28.70 -6.69 -7.97
C GLN A 184 -28.94 -5.20 -7.68
N ASN A 185 -29.47 -4.45 -8.67
CA ASN A 185 -29.70 -3.01 -8.59
C ASN A 185 -31.11 -2.66 -9.00
N THR A 186 -32.03 -2.77 -8.06
CA THR A 186 -33.46 -2.43 -8.21
C THR A 186 -33.81 -1.17 -7.42
N LYS A 187 -35.02 -0.62 -7.60
CA LYS A 187 -35.48 0.54 -6.83
C LYS A 187 -35.67 0.26 -5.33
N SER A 188 -36.05 -0.98 -5.00
CA SER A 188 -36.26 -1.38 -3.60
C SER A 188 -34.99 -1.86 -2.91
N MET A 189 -34.00 -2.36 -3.67
CA MET A 189 -32.80 -2.96 -3.09
C MET A 189 -31.61 -2.88 -4.04
N TYR A 190 -30.49 -2.42 -3.50
CA TYR A 190 -29.16 -2.67 -4.05
C TYR A 190 -28.50 -3.75 -3.22
N LEU A 191 -28.04 -4.82 -3.84
CA LEU A 191 -27.37 -5.95 -3.18
C LEU A 191 -26.12 -6.30 -3.95
N THR A 192 -25.03 -6.46 -3.24
CA THR A 192 -23.81 -7.12 -3.74
C THR A 192 -23.42 -8.24 -2.80
N ASP A 193 -23.11 -9.39 -3.36
CA ASP A 193 -22.57 -10.55 -2.64
C ASP A 193 -21.32 -11.03 -3.36
N GLU A 194 -20.18 -10.98 -2.67
CA GLU A 194 -18.89 -11.30 -3.21
C GLU A 194 -18.19 -12.37 -2.38
N ALA A 195 -17.98 -13.53 -3.00
CA ALA A 195 -17.14 -14.59 -2.47
C ALA A 195 -15.76 -14.54 -3.14
N SER A 196 -14.69 -14.60 -2.38
CA SER A 196 -13.33 -14.68 -2.90
C SER A 196 -12.49 -15.72 -2.16
N ALA A 197 -11.58 -16.35 -2.90
CA ALA A 197 -10.60 -17.28 -2.37
C ALA A 197 -9.22 -16.99 -2.96
N THR A 198 -8.21 -16.96 -2.10
CA THR A 198 -6.81 -16.75 -2.47
C THR A 198 -5.96 -17.86 -1.88
N LEU A 199 -5.10 -18.46 -2.69
CA LEU A 199 -4.07 -19.41 -2.28
C LEU A 199 -2.72 -18.85 -2.65
N GLY A 200 -1.79 -18.76 -1.68
CA GLY A 200 -0.44 -18.23 -1.88
C GLY A 200 0.63 -19.20 -1.40
N LEU A 201 1.68 -19.36 -2.20
CA LEU A 201 2.88 -20.12 -1.88
C LEU A 201 4.08 -19.19 -2.04
N GLY A 202 4.88 -19.04 -1.00
CA GLY A 202 6.12 -18.25 -1.01
C GLY A 202 7.30 -19.10 -0.59
N ASP A 203 8.43 -18.89 -1.25
CA ASP A 203 9.74 -19.46 -0.89
C ASP A 203 10.79 -18.37 -1.12
N ALA A 204 11.44 -17.93 -0.06
CA ALA A 204 12.50 -16.94 -0.09
C ALA A 204 13.75 -17.54 0.54
N LEU A 205 14.82 -17.63 -0.25
CA LEU A 205 16.12 -18.17 0.13
C LEU A 205 17.17 -17.09 0.01
N ASN A 206 17.83 -16.76 1.10
CA ASN A 206 19.02 -15.89 1.11
C ASN A 206 20.28 -16.76 1.29
N ASN A 207 21.21 -16.67 0.33
CA ASN A 207 22.57 -17.21 0.44
C ASN A 207 23.50 -16.01 0.62
N GLY A 208 23.70 -15.58 1.84
CA GLY A 208 24.39 -14.35 2.15
C GLY A 208 25.55 -14.52 3.12
N SER A 209 26.03 -13.40 3.62
CA SER A 209 27.00 -13.32 4.70
C SER A 209 26.68 -12.17 5.63
N SER A 210 27.04 -12.32 6.89
CA SER A 210 26.94 -11.27 7.91
C SER A 210 28.20 -11.28 8.78
N ASN A 211 28.20 -10.52 9.89
CA ASN A 211 29.31 -10.55 10.85
C ASN A 211 29.57 -11.95 11.45
N ILE A 212 28.56 -12.84 11.43
CA ILE A 212 28.68 -14.23 11.93
C ILE A 212 29.18 -15.22 10.87
N GLY A 213 29.62 -14.75 9.71
CA GLY A 213 30.13 -15.56 8.61
C GLY A 213 29.12 -15.82 7.51
N THR A 214 29.21 -16.98 6.85
CA THR A 214 28.26 -17.39 5.80
C THR A 214 26.90 -17.72 6.40
N LEU A 215 25.85 -17.38 5.68
CA LEU A 215 24.47 -17.53 6.13
C LEU A 215 23.61 -18.06 4.99
N GLN A 216 22.86 -19.12 5.27
CA GLN A 216 21.72 -19.52 4.45
C GLN A 216 20.45 -19.42 5.27
N GLU A 217 19.52 -18.58 4.85
CA GLU A 217 18.22 -18.38 5.48
C GLU A 217 17.11 -18.65 4.49
N GLN A 218 16.18 -19.54 4.83
CA GLN A 218 15.04 -19.86 3.98
C GLN A 218 13.73 -19.71 4.73
N VAL A 219 12.79 -18.93 4.17
CA VAL A 219 11.43 -18.83 4.67
C VAL A 219 10.46 -19.38 3.64
N LYS A 220 9.74 -20.44 4.01
CA LYS A 220 8.64 -21.02 3.23
C LYS A 220 7.31 -20.65 3.85
N ARG A 221 6.38 -20.14 3.02
CA ARG A 221 5.05 -19.76 3.48
C ARG A 221 3.97 -20.37 2.58
N LYS A 222 2.97 -20.96 3.21
CA LYS A 222 1.73 -21.39 2.55
C LYS A 222 0.58 -20.66 3.23
N GLN A 223 -0.27 -19.99 2.46
CA GLN A 223 -1.38 -19.21 3.00
C GLN A 223 -2.65 -19.41 2.16
N TYR A 224 -3.79 -19.33 2.84
CA TYR A 224 -5.09 -19.22 2.21
C TYR A 224 -5.90 -18.11 2.86
N ASP A 225 -6.74 -17.47 2.06
CA ASP A 225 -7.65 -16.42 2.47
C ASP A 225 -8.97 -16.61 1.73
N VAL A 226 -10.02 -16.94 2.47
CA VAL A 226 -11.37 -17.13 1.93
C VAL A 226 -12.29 -16.15 2.63
N GLN A 227 -12.98 -15.33 1.86
CA GLN A 227 -13.92 -14.36 2.42
C GLN A 227 -15.20 -14.26 1.62
N ASN A 228 -16.26 -13.89 2.32
CA ASN A 228 -17.51 -13.45 1.74
C ASN A 228 -17.83 -12.04 2.25
N ILE A 229 -18.25 -11.16 1.35
CA ILE A 229 -18.68 -9.80 1.64
C ILE A 229 -20.07 -9.61 1.03
N LEU A 230 -21.06 -9.42 1.88
CA LEU A 230 -22.42 -9.09 1.50
C LEU A 230 -22.70 -7.65 1.91
N GLU A 231 -23.21 -6.85 0.97
CA GLU A 231 -23.66 -5.47 1.23
C GLU A 231 -25.04 -5.29 0.60
N ALA A 232 -25.96 -4.71 1.35
CA ALA A 232 -27.30 -4.40 0.89
C ALA A 232 -27.73 -3.03 1.36
N THR A 233 -28.30 -2.23 0.43
CA THR A 233 -29.07 -1.03 0.76
C THR A 233 -30.51 -1.32 0.42
N ILE A 234 -31.37 -1.32 1.43
CA ILE A 234 -32.79 -1.64 1.32
C ILE A 234 -33.57 -0.35 1.45
N ASN A 235 -34.30 0.00 0.41
CA ASN A 235 -35.17 1.16 0.39
C ASN A 235 -36.62 0.72 0.66
N THR A 236 -37.10 1.03 1.84
CA THR A 236 -38.52 0.99 2.13
C THR A 236 -39.12 2.39 1.88
N ASP A 237 -40.40 2.51 1.71
CA ASP A 237 -41.03 3.85 1.50
C ASP A 237 -40.73 4.81 2.65
N ALA A 238 -40.58 4.29 3.87
CA ALA A 238 -40.34 5.06 5.08
C ALA A 238 -38.87 5.28 5.40
N MET A 239 -37.98 4.28 5.19
CA MET A 239 -36.62 4.27 5.69
C MET A 239 -35.65 3.60 4.72
N LEU A 240 -34.38 3.98 4.86
CA LEU A 240 -33.23 3.38 4.18
C LEU A 240 -32.44 2.58 5.20
N PHE A 241 -32.21 1.29 4.88
CA PHE A 241 -31.39 0.42 5.71
C PHE A 241 -30.13 0.00 4.95
N ASP A 242 -28.98 0.12 5.59
CA ASP A 242 -27.72 -0.41 5.13
C ASP A 242 -27.32 -1.61 5.96
N VAL A 243 -27.08 -2.73 5.30
CA VAL A 243 -26.65 -3.99 5.93
C VAL A 243 -25.35 -4.43 5.29
N SER A 244 -24.38 -4.81 6.09
CA SER A 244 -23.19 -5.48 5.57
C SER A 244 -22.78 -6.65 6.46
N SER A 245 -22.23 -7.69 5.84
CA SER A 245 -21.69 -8.86 6.51
C SER A 245 -20.37 -9.24 5.85
N ILE A 246 -19.33 -9.38 6.65
CA ILE A 246 -18.01 -9.87 6.23
C ILE A 246 -17.72 -11.11 7.05
N VAL A 247 -17.41 -12.21 6.37
CA VAL A 247 -16.89 -13.43 7.00
C VAL A 247 -15.59 -13.78 6.31
N ARG A 248 -14.52 -14.02 7.09
CA ARG A 248 -13.20 -14.32 6.56
C ARG A 248 -12.54 -15.46 7.33
N LEU A 249 -11.97 -16.39 6.61
CA LEU A 249 -11.12 -17.45 7.09
C LEU A 249 -9.74 -17.28 6.48
N TYR A 250 -8.74 -17.06 7.32
CA TYR A 250 -7.36 -16.96 6.91
C TYR A 250 -6.51 -18.00 7.62
N GLY A 251 -5.56 -18.57 6.93
CA GLY A 251 -4.54 -19.41 7.55
C GLY A 251 -3.20 -19.27 6.88
N SER A 252 -2.15 -19.34 7.70
CA SER A 252 -0.76 -19.42 7.23
C SER A 252 -0.01 -20.55 7.93
N ARG A 253 0.92 -21.14 7.20
CA ARG A 253 1.95 -22.03 7.73
C ARG A 253 3.29 -21.53 7.24
N GLU A 254 4.17 -21.23 8.17
CA GLU A 254 5.48 -20.64 7.92
C GLU A 254 6.56 -21.57 8.48
N ARG A 255 7.68 -21.66 7.77
CA ARG A 255 8.86 -22.40 8.19
C ARG A 255 10.09 -21.54 7.89
N LEU A 256 10.90 -21.32 8.91
CA LEU A 256 12.21 -20.69 8.83
C LEU A 256 13.27 -21.75 9.02
N GLY A 257 14.15 -21.91 8.03
CA GLY A 257 15.38 -22.70 8.13
C GLY A 257 16.58 -21.77 8.13
N VAL A 258 17.50 -21.96 9.05
CA VAL A 258 18.76 -21.19 9.14
C VAL A 258 19.93 -22.16 9.20
N THR A 259 20.94 -21.90 8.39
CA THR A 259 22.23 -22.59 8.44
C THR A 259 23.32 -21.52 8.41
N SER A 260 24.24 -21.58 9.35
CA SER A 260 25.35 -20.62 9.46
C SER A 260 26.60 -21.34 9.97
N ASP A 261 27.74 -20.65 9.92
CA ASP A 261 28.99 -21.11 10.53
C ASP A 261 28.91 -21.10 12.07
N ASP A 262 27.91 -20.40 12.66
CA ASP A 262 27.60 -20.44 14.11
C ASP A 262 26.61 -21.56 14.42
N GLU A 263 27.10 -22.69 14.96
CA GLU A 263 26.29 -23.86 15.34
C GLU A 263 25.25 -23.59 16.43
N LYS A 264 25.28 -22.43 17.08
CA LYS A 264 24.33 -22.07 18.16
C LYS A 264 22.98 -21.61 17.65
N LEU A 265 22.83 -21.30 16.35
CA LEU A 265 21.55 -20.87 15.80
C LEU A 265 20.61 -22.07 15.58
N PRO A 266 19.32 -21.93 15.94
CA PRO A 266 18.31 -22.95 15.66
C PRO A 266 18.17 -23.18 14.15
N THR A 267 18.21 -24.45 13.73
CA THR A 267 18.21 -24.83 12.30
C THR A 267 16.82 -24.89 11.67
N ASP A 268 15.76 -24.98 12.44
CA ASP A 268 14.39 -25.11 11.92
C ASP A 268 13.34 -24.56 12.90
N TYR A 269 12.50 -23.68 12.43
CA TYR A 269 11.42 -23.07 13.21
C TYR A 269 10.12 -23.06 12.40
N THR A 270 8.99 -23.42 13.00
CA THR A 270 7.70 -23.43 12.33
C THR A 270 6.66 -22.64 13.11
N ALA A 271 5.80 -21.91 12.38
CA ALA A 271 4.64 -21.26 12.95
C ALA A 271 3.41 -21.52 12.07
N ARG A 272 2.27 -21.63 12.71
CA ARG A 272 0.97 -21.78 12.06
C ARG A 272 -0.04 -20.83 12.68
N LEU A 273 -0.78 -20.13 11.85
CA LEU A 273 -1.88 -19.26 12.24
C LEU A 273 -3.17 -19.73 11.56
N ARG A 274 -4.25 -19.75 12.33
CA ARG A 274 -5.62 -19.79 11.83
C ARG A 274 -6.38 -18.60 12.40
N ASN A 275 -7.10 -17.91 11.55
CA ASN A 275 -7.87 -16.72 11.90
C ASN A 275 -9.28 -16.85 11.34
N LEU A 276 -10.27 -16.65 12.20
CA LEU A 276 -11.65 -16.44 11.85
C LEU A 276 -12.01 -15.01 12.20
N PHE A 277 -12.54 -14.27 11.24
CA PHE A 277 -13.03 -12.90 11.42
C PHE A 277 -14.44 -12.77 10.86
N THR A 278 -15.33 -12.12 11.59
CA THR A 278 -16.64 -11.69 11.09
C THR A 278 -16.97 -10.30 11.58
N ARG A 279 -17.52 -9.48 10.67
CA ARG A 279 -18.05 -8.15 10.98
C ARG A 279 -19.44 -8.02 10.35
N ASN A 280 -20.42 -7.71 11.16
CA ASN A 280 -21.80 -7.50 10.72
C ASN A 280 -22.23 -6.10 11.12
N ARG A 281 -22.85 -5.37 10.20
CA ARG A 281 -23.35 -4.02 10.42
C ARG A 281 -24.78 -3.91 9.93
N ILE A 282 -25.57 -3.19 10.71
CA ILE A 282 -26.86 -2.67 10.30
C ILE A 282 -26.90 -1.19 10.61
N GLY A 283 -27.43 -0.39 9.70
CA GLY A 283 -27.57 1.05 9.89
C GLY A 283 -28.83 1.59 9.24
N THR A 284 -29.28 2.74 9.72
CA THR A 284 -30.38 3.49 9.13
C THR A 284 -30.15 4.98 9.29
N ASN A 285 -30.77 5.77 8.42
CA ASN A 285 -30.70 7.22 8.45
C ASN A 285 -32.13 7.77 8.41
N PHE A 286 -32.38 8.81 9.19
CA PHE A 286 -33.66 9.54 9.21
C PHE A 286 -33.42 11.04 9.41
N SER A 287 -34.33 11.84 8.87
CA SER A 287 -34.29 13.30 9.00
C SER A 287 -34.68 13.71 10.42
N LEU A 288 -33.90 14.57 11.05
CA LEU A 288 -34.11 15.07 12.40
C LEU A 288 -33.59 16.50 12.53
N PHE A 289 -34.40 17.45 13.05
CA PHE A 289 -33.99 18.82 13.35
C PHE A 289 -33.23 19.55 12.22
N GLY A 290 -33.68 19.40 10.98
CA GLY A 290 -33.04 20.04 9.82
C GLY A 290 -31.75 19.37 9.32
N GLY A 291 -31.38 18.25 9.92
CA GLY A 291 -30.24 17.41 9.53
C GLY A 291 -30.64 15.96 9.32
N SER A 292 -29.65 15.09 9.26
CA SER A 292 -29.78 13.64 9.14
C SER A 292 -29.13 12.97 10.34
N LEU A 293 -29.89 12.13 11.06
CA LEU A 293 -29.35 11.25 12.10
C LEU A 293 -29.19 9.83 11.55
N GLY A 294 -27.96 9.36 11.45
CA GLY A 294 -27.63 7.98 11.18
C GLY A 294 -27.37 7.23 12.48
N ILE A 295 -27.85 5.99 12.56
CA ILE A 295 -27.54 5.08 13.66
C ILE A 295 -27.02 3.79 13.04
N GLY A 296 -25.76 3.45 13.32
CA GLY A 296 -25.11 2.20 12.94
C GLY A 296 -24.86 1.33 14.14
N TYR A 297 -25.07 0.03 14.01
CA TYR A 297 -24.62 -0.98 14.96
C TYR A 297 -23.70 -1.97 14.24
N ILE A 298 -22.50 -2.19 14.81
CA ILE A 298 -21.48 -3.09 14.27
C ILE A 298 -21.17 -4.12 15.33
N MET A 299 -21.12 -5.38 14.92
CA MET A 299 -20.67 -6.51 15.72
C MET A 299 -19.50 -7.18 15.01
N GLU A 300 -18.37 -7.27 15.69
CA GLU A 300 -17.20 -8.00 15.22
C GLU A 300 -16.86 -9.16 16.14
N TYR A 301 -16.42 -10.25 15.54
CA TYR A 301 -15.80 -11.36 16.27
C TYR A 301 -14.54 -11.78 15.56
N LYS A 302 -13.47 -12.02 16.33
CA LYS A 302 -12.21 -12.55 15.82
C LYS A 302 -11.70 -13.64 16.76
N ARG A 303 -11.18 -14.70 16.16
CA ARG A 303 -10.46 -15.77 16.84
C ARG A 303 -9.18 -16.08 16.11
N ASN A 304 -8.07 -16.09 16.83
CA ASN A 304 -6.76 -16.52 16.38
C ASN A 304 -6.38 -17.81 17.10
N GLU A 305 -5.86 -18.78 16.35
CA GLU A 305 -5.22 -19.99 16.88
C GLU A 305 -3.79 -20.05 16.34
N THR A 306 -2.80 -20.11 17.22
CA THR A 306 -1.38 -20.09 16.87
C THR A 306 -0.68 -21.30 17.43
N THR A 307 0.05 -22.02 16.59
CA THR A 307 0.95 -23.12 16.97
C THR A 307 2.37 -22.77 16.57
N MET A 308 3.34 -22.98 17.45
CA MET A 308 4.74 -22.61 17.19
C MET A 308 5.68 -23.72 17.67
N SER A 309 6.84 -23.86 17.00
CA SER A 309 7.92 -24.76 17.44
C SER A 309 8.37 -24.41 18.86
N GLY A 310 8.56 -25.42 19.70
CA GLY A 310 9.03 -25.24 21.08
C GLY A 310 7.93 -24.87 22.09
N VAL A 311 6.69 -24.65 21.63
CA VAL A 311 5.52 -24.44 22.50
C VAL A 311 4.60 -25.65 22.40
N LYS A 312 4.27 -26.26 23.56
CA LYS A 312 3.51 -27.52 23.58
C LYS A 312 2.03 -27.36 23.28
N ASP A 313 1.46 -26.20 23.60
CA ASP A 313 0.02 -25.97 23.53
C ASP A 313 -0.32 -24.92 22.46
N ASP A 314 -1.45 -25.13 21.79
CA ASP A 314 -2.01 -24.14 20.85
C ASP A 314 -2.47 -22.89 21.62
N MET A 315 -2.04 -21.73 21.15
CA MET A 315 -2.42 -20.46 21.75
C MET A 315 -3.66 -19.91 21.05
N THR A 316 -4.70 -19.67 21.84
CA THR A 316 -5.96 -19.13 21.36
C THR A 316 -6.19 -17.75 21.96
N GLY A 317 -6.55 -16.80 21.11
CA GLY A 317 -7.04 -15.48 21.51
C GLY A 317 -8.30 -15.11 20.73
N SER A 318 -9.27 -14.51 21.40
CA SER A 318 -10.50 -14.06 20.75
C SER A 318 -11.01 -12.75 21.33
N TYR A 319 -11.78 -12.01 20.53
CA TYR A 319 -12.55 -10.87 21.03
C TYR A 319 -13.92 -10.77 20.37
N TRP A 320 -14.82 -10.09 21.08
CA TRP A 320 -16.05 -9.52 20.59
C TRP A 320 -15.97 -8.01 20.70
N LEU A 321 -16.32 -7.30 19.62
CA LEU A 321 -16.41 -5.85 19.60
C LEU A 321 -17.82 -5.46 19.15
N HIS A 322 -18.51 -4.67 19.97
CA HIS A 322 -19.80 -4.10 19.67
C HIS A 322 -19.65 -2.59 19.59
N THR A 323 -20.04 -2.00 18.48
CA THR A 323 -19.97 -0.56 18.25
C THR A 323 -21.37 -0.02 17.96
N LEU A 324 -21.79 0.95 18.74
CA LEU A 324 -22.94 1.80 18.43
C LEU A 324 -22.41 3.12 17.91
N GLU A 325 -22.76 3.47 16.67
CA GLU A 325 -22.25 4.64 15.95
C GLU A 325 -23.40 5.58 15.57
N PRO A 326 -23.84 6.50 16.48
CA PRO A 326 -24.68 7.60 16.10
C PRO A 326 -23.87 8.67 15.37
N LYS A 327 -24.39 9.10 14.22
CA LYS A 327 -23.82 10.14 13.36
C LYS A 327 -24.90 11.17 13.05
N TYR A 328 -24.70 12.42 13.44
CA TYR A 328 -25.59 13.52 13.10
C TYR A 328 -24.92 14.45 12.09
N GLU A 329 -25.56 14.64 10.95
CA GLU A 329 -25.13 15.54 9.89
C GLU A 329 -26.11 16.70 9.76
N TYR A 330 -25.66 17.91 10.06
CA TYR A 330 -26.40 19.13 9.91
C TYR A 330 -26.03 19.85 8.62
N ASN A 331 -27.00 20.08 7.74
CA ASN A 331 -26.79 20.76 6.47
C ASN A 331 -26.76 22.26 6.67
N LEU A 332 -25.64 22.89 6.37
CA LEU A 332 -25.47 24.33 6.27
C LEU A 332 -25.80 24.79 4.83
N PRO A 333 -26.11 26.07 4.58
CA PRO A 333 -26.39 26.58 3.22
C PRO A 333 -25.26 26.24 2.22
N ASP A 334 -23.99 26.34 2.66
CA ASP A 334 -22.82 26.13 1.84
C ASP A 334 -21.90 24.99 2.35
N GLY A 335 -22.44 24.04 3.13
CA GLY A 335 -21.64 22.95 3.66
C GLY A 335 -22.39 22.01 4.59
N SER A 336 -21.62 21.28 5.40
CA SER A 336 -22.16 20.37 6.42
C SER A 336 -21.29 20.36 7.68
N LEU A 337 -21.94 20.09 8.79
CA LEU A 337 -21.33 19.79 10.09
C LEU A 337 -21.71 18.37 10.46
N THR A 338 -20.73 17.48 10.66
CA THR A 338 -20.96 16.09 11.01
C THR A 338 -20.38 15.79 12.39
N LEU A 339 -21.22 15.33 13.30
CA LEU A 339 -20.82 14.83 14.62
C LEU A 339 -21.00 13.32 14.65
N THR A 340 -19.92 12.58 14.87
CA THR A 340 -19.91 11.12 15.00
C THR A 340 -19.48 10.75 16.41
N LEU A 341 -20.29 9.90 17.10
CA LEU A 341 -20.14 9.59 18.53
C LEU A 341 -20.09 8.06 18.75
N PRO A 342 -19.11 7.32 18.21
CA PRO A 342 -19.04 5.88 18.38
C PRO A 342 -18.74 5.50 19.83
N VAL A 343 -19.54 4.56 20.34
CA VAL A 343 -19.30 3.88 21.62
C VAL A 343 -19.02 2.42 21.33
N GLU A 344 -17.87 1.96 21.77
CA GLU A 344 -17.37 0.61 21.52
C GLU A 344 -17.27 -0.16 22.85
N TYR A 345 -17.79 -1.37 22.86
CA TYR A 345 -17.60 -2.34 23.93
C TYR A 345 -16.80 -3.51 23.38
N ILE A 346 -15.58 -3.72 23.89
CA ILE A 346 -14.74 -4.86 23.55
C ILE A 346 -14.64 -5.82 24.74
N SER A 347 -14.87 -7.10 24.47
CA SER A 347 -14.59 -8.21 25.39
C SER A 347 -13.56 -9.13 24.73
N TYR A 348 -12.43 -9.36 25.38
CA TYR A 348 -11.38 -10.23 24.85
C TYR A 348 -10.93 -11.29 25.84
N SER A 349 -10.50 -12.43 25.31
CA SER A 349 -10.14 -13.61 26.07
C SER A 349 -8.84 -14.23 25.55
N TYR A 350 -7.92 -14.51 26.48
CA TYR A 350 -6.72 -15.32 26.28
C TYR A 350 -6.73 -16.49 27.31
N PRO A 351 -7.38 -17.61 26.98
CA PRO A 351 -7.65 -18.70 27.94
C PRO A 351 -6.38 -19.29 28.58
N MET A 352 -5.30 -19.41 27.81
CA MET A 352 -4.00 -19.91 28.28
C MET A 352 -3.43 -19.11 29.47
N ARG A 353 -3.83 -17.84 29.60
CA ARG A 353 -3.43 -16.93 30.67
C ARG A 353 -4.53 -16.71 31.71
N GLY A 354 -5.68 -17.29 31.51
CA GLY A 354 -6.85 -16.98 32.34
C GLY A 354 -7.34 -15.54 32.21
N ILE A 355 -6.91 -14.83 31.13
CA ILE A 355 -7.31 -13.43 30.89
C ILE A 355 -8.68 -13.45 30.22
N ASN A 356 -9.63 -12.81 30.86
CA ASN A 356 -10.94 -12.51 30.30
C ASN A 356 -11.35 -11.13 30.82
N THR A 357 -11.36 -10.14 29.94
CA THR A 357 -11.61 -8.75 30.34
C THR A 357 -12.39 -7.99 29.28
N HIS A 358 -12.89 -6.83 29.67
CA HIS A 358 -13.68 -5.99 28.80
C HIS A 358 -13.32 -4.50 28.98
N LYS A 359 -13.59 -3.70 27.97
CA LYS A 359 -13.36 -2.25 28.01
C LYS A 359 -14.39 -1.52 27.16
N VAL A 360 -14.80 -0.35 27.65
CA VAL A 360 -15.64 0.59 26.91
C VAL A 360 -14.75 1.71 26.38
N MET A 361 -14.94 2.07 25.10
CA MET A 361 -14.21 3.13 24.43
C MET A 361 -15.22 4.12 23.80
N PHE A 362 -14.89 5.41 23.84
CA PHE A 362 -15.69 6.46 23.25
C PHE A 362 -14.80 7.33 22.37
N SER A 363 -15.16 7.48 21.08
CA SER A 363 -14.31 8.06 20.04
C SER A 363 -15.02 9.21 19.29
N PRO A 364 -15.34 10.34 19.95
CA PRO A 364 -16.04 11.46 19.34
C PRO A 364 -15.23 12.13 18.23
N MET A 365 -15.89 12.45 17.11
CA MET A 365 -15.31 13.13 15.96
C MET A 365 -16.28 14.23 15.48
N LEU A 366 -15.75 15.40 15.17
CA LEU A 366 -16.45 16.51 14.56
C LEU A 366 -15.76 16.82 13.23
N ASP A 367 -16.52 16.78 12.14
CA ASP A 367 -16.09 17.11 10.79
C ASP A 367 -16.88 18.31 10.27
N ILE A 368 -16.20 19.21 9.60
CA ILE A 368 -16.76 20.41 8.97
C ILE A 368 -16.34 20.40 7.51
N ASP A 369 -17.30 20.50 6.60
CA ASP A 369 -17.10 20.78 5.18
C ASP A 369 -17.85 22.06 4.85
N TYR A 370 -17.14 23.08 4.36
CA TYR A 370 -17.76 24.38 4.11
C TYR A 370 -17.15 25.07 2.88
N LYS A 371 -18.02 25.54 1.98
CA LYS A 371 -17.66 26.37 0.82
C LYS A 371 -17.60 27.84 1.24
N LEU A 372 -16.39 28.37 1.39
CA LEU A 372 -16.15 29.80 1.69
C LEU A 372 -16.57 30.70 0.52
N SER A 373 -16.51 30.17 -0.71
CA SER A 373 -16.94 30.83 -1.93
C SER A 373 -17.11 29.79 -3.04
N THR A 374 -17.51 30.22 -4.24
CA THR A 374 -17.55 29.37 -5.43
C THR A 374 -16.18 28.81 -5.83
N MET A 375 -15.09 29.37 -5.31
CA MET A 375 -13.71 28.99 -5.62
C MET A 375 -12.98 28.36 -4.44
N ALA A 376 -13.45 28.53 -3.21
CA ALA A 376 -12.74 28.15 -2.00
C ALA A 376 -13.57 27.27 -1.09
N SER A 377 -12.96 26.20 -0.55
CA SER A 377 -13.56 25.35 0.47
C SER A 377 -12.59 25.09 1.62
N VAL A 378 -13.14 24.81 2.78
CA VAL A 378 -12.45 24.35 3.97
C VAL A 378 -13.07 23.04 4.44
N ASP A 379 -12.21 22.04 4.67
CA ASP A 379 -12.56 20.81 5.36
C ASP A 379 -11.74 20.78 6.67
N ALA A 380 -12.38 20.58 7.80
CA ALA A 380 -11.71 20.49 9.09
C ALA A 380 -12.26 19.31 9.89
N SER A 381 -11.40 18.65 10.64
CA SER A 381 -11.77 17.52 11.49
C SER A 381 -11.03 17.61 12.82
N VAL A 382 -11.73 17.33 13.91
CA VAL A 382 -11.15 17.23 15.25
C VAL A 382 -11.81 16.11 16.02
N GLY A 383 -11.01 15.31 16.74
CA GLY A 383 -11.58 14.22 17.50
C GLY A 383 -10.59 13.45 18.35
N ILE A 384 -11.18 12.47 19.03
CA ILE A 384 -10.46 11.48 19.83
C ILE A 384 -10.84 10.11 19.29
N ILE A 385 -9.84 9.31 18.91
CA ILE A 385 -10.01 7.95 18.45
C ILE A 385 -9.39 7.03 19.49
N ARG A 386 -10.14 6.04 19.95
CA ARG A 386 -9.64 4.99 20.83
C ARG A 386 -9.66 3.67 20.09
N ASN A 387 -8.53 2.97 20.10
CA ASN A 387 -8.40 1.69 19.41
C ASN A 387 -7.87 0.62 20.34
N ALA A 388 -8.38 -0.60 20.18
CA ALA A 388 -7.77 -1.81 20.66
C ALA A 388 -6.83 -2.37 19.58
N ASP A 389 -5.68 -2.93 19.99
CA ASP A 389 -4.78 -3.60 19.05
C ASP A 389 -5.31 -4.99 18.67
N THR A 390 -6.31 -5.02 17.82
CA THR A 390 -6.94 -6.24 17.31
C THR A 390 -6.10 -6.96 16.26
N ARG A 391 -5.00 -6.35 15.78
CA ARG A 391 -4.13 -6.90 14.75
C ARG A 391 -3.06 -7.82 15.30
N SER A 392 -2.58 -7.55 16.51
CA SER A 392 -1.61 -8.41 17.18
C SER A 392 -2.19 -9.79 17.40
N VAL A 393 -1.42 -10.80 17.03
CA VAL A 393 -1.74 -12.20 17.33
C VAL A 393 -1.03 -12.56 18.61
N PRO A 394 -1.74 -13.01 19.65
CA PRO A 394 -1.10 -13.39 20.90
C PRO A 394 -0.23 -14.63 20.69
N PHE A 395 0.97 -14.62 21.24
CA PHE A 395 1.85 -15.78 21.33
C PHE A 395 2.70 -15.72 22.59
N TYR A 396 3.36 -16.81 22.89
CA TYR A 396 4.07 -17.03 24.14
C TYR A 396 5.53 -17.34 23.90
N GLY A 397 6.39 -16.82 24.78
CA GLY A 397 7.83 -17.05 24.69
C GLY A 397 8.50 -16.20 23.63
N ALA A 398 9.68 -16.62 23.20
CA ALA A 398 10.47 -15.96 22.17
C ALA A 398 10.21 -16.62 20.83
N MET A 399 9.92 -15.83 19.83
CA MET A 399 9.74 -16.25 18.45
C MET A 399 10.90 -15.75 17.59
N MET A 400 11.53 -16.65 16.87
CA MET A 400 12.54 -16.32 15.87
C MET A 400 11.85 -15.84 14.60
N ASN A 401 12.00 -14.54 14.28
CA ASN A 401 11.40 -13.95 13.09
C ASN A 401 12.29 -14.11 11.84
N ASN A 402 13.61 -14.01 12.04
CA ASN A 402 14.66 -14.28 11.05
C ASN A 402 15.94 -14.72 11.78
N TYR A 403 17.03 -14.96 11.08
CA TYR A 403 18.27 -15.47 11.65
C TYR A 403 18.83 -14.65 12.83
N ARG A 404 18.52 -13.38 12.93
CA ARG A 404 19.04 -12.44 13.95
C ARG A 404 17.99 -11.82 14.86
N THR A 405 16.70 -11.92 14.54
CA THR A 405 15.65 -11.20 15.27
C THR A 405 14.74 -12.15 16.00
N TYR A 406 14.61 -11.94 17.30
CA TYR A 406 13.68 -12.61 18.18
C TYR A 406 12.66 -11.61 18.72
N THR A 407 11.39 -11.95 18.68
CA THR A 407 10.32 -11.15 19.30
C THR A 407 9.74 -11.92 20.49
N LEU A 408 9.66 -11.26 21.63
CA LEU A 408 8.92 -11.81 22.77
C LEU A 408 7.43 -11.60 22.56
N GLY A 409 6.66 -12.62 22.92
CA GLY A 409 5.22 -12.60 22.79
C GLY A 409 4.54 -11.65 23.78
N THR A 410 3.31 -11.28 23.44
CA THR A 410 2.43 -10.50 24.32
C THR A 410 1.19 -11.32 24.64
N ASP A 411 0.80 -11.28 25.87
CA ASP A 411 -0.30 -12.04 26.45
C ASP A 411 -1.54 -11.20 26.73
N SER A 412 -1.51 -9.91 26.37
CA SER A 412 -2.62 -9.00 26.61
C SER A 412 -2.82 -8.05 25.42
N MET A 413 -4.04 -7.55 25.30
CA MET A 413 -4.41 -6.59 24.28
C MET A 413 -3.97 -5.17 24.66
N SER A 414 -3.31 -4.48 23.75
CA SER A 414 -2.90 -3.08 23.92
C SER A 414 -3.99 -2.13 23.45
N PHE A 415 -4.05 -0.97 24.09
CA PHE A 415 -5.00 0.09 23.76
C PHE A 415 -4.28 1.39 23.46
N SER A 416 -4.86 2.16 22.55
CA SER A 416 -4.35 3.48 22.21
C SER A 416 -5.45 4.54 22.22
N ARG A 417 -5.04 5.77 22.48
CA ARG A 417 -5.88 6.97 22.35
C ARG A 417 -5.18 7.99 21.47
N THR A 418 -5.77 8.29 20.33
CA THR A 418 -5.30 9.29 19.38
C THR A 418 -6.16 10.54 19.49
N LYS A 419 -5.54 11.68 19.81
CA LYS A 419 -6.13 12.99 19.58
C LYS A 419 -5.71 13.43 18.20
N THR A 420 -6.64 13.88 17.37
CA THR A 420 -6.36 14.31 16.00
C THR A 420 -7.04 15.63 15.70
N ALA A 421 -6.36 16.46 14.93
CA ALA A 421 -6.92 17.66 14.33
C ALA A 421 -6.35 17.82 12.91
N SER A 422 -7.20 18.08 11.95
CA SER A 422 -6.79 18.32 10.57
C SER A 422 -7.57 19.46 9.94
N ILE A 423 -6.94 20.13 8.99
CA ILE A 423 -7.55 21.17 8.18
C ILE A 423 -7.06 21.06 6.74
N ARG A 424 -7.98 21.20 5.81
CA ARG A 424 -7.69 21.33 4.38
C ARG A 424 -8.33 22.61 3.87
N LEU A 425 -7.54 23.43 3.21
CA LEU A 425 -7.99 24.59 2.46
C LEU A 425 -7.77 24.33 0.98
N SER A 426 -8.80 24.48 0.18
CA SER A 426 -8.76 24.26 -1.26
C SER A 426 -9.25 25.49 -1.99
N TRP A 427 -8.58 25.85 -3.08
CA TRP A 427 -8.97 26.95 -3.93
C TRP A 427 -8.81 26.59 -5.40
N LEU A 428 -9.82 26.87 -6.20
CA LEU A 428 -9.86 26.57 -7.62
C LEU A 428 -10.49 27.74 -8.39
N ASN A 429 -9.71 28.40 -9.21
CA ASN A 429 -10.20 29.38 -10.17
C ASN A 429 -10.13 28.80 -11.59
N THR A 430 -11.28 28.42 -12.14
CA THR A 430 -11.41 27.80 -13.45
C THR A 430 -11.12 28.78 -14.60
N ALA A 431 -11.36 30.09 -14.41
CA ALA A 431 -11.08 31.11 -15.42
C ALA A 431 -9.58 31.32 -15.60
N THR A 432 -8.83 31.42 -14.50
CA THR A 432 -7.39 31.58 -14.53
C THR A 432 -6.64 30.24 -14.59
N MET A 433 -7.33 29.11 -14.43
CA MET A 433 -6.74 27.76 -14.34
C MET A 433 -5.66 27.65 -13.27
N LEU A 434 -5.85 28.33 -12.15
CA LEU A 434 -5.01 28.23 -10.97
C LEU A 434 -5.77 27.48 -9.88
N SER A 435 -5.13 26.47 -9.32
CA SER A 435 -5.63 25.76 -8.14
C SER A 435 -4.52 25.58 -7.11
N TRP A 436 -4.87 25.61 -5.85
CA TRP A 436 -4.00 25.22 -4.77
C TRP A 436 -4.79 24.54 -3.66
N ASN A 437 -4.12 23.70 -2.90
CA ASN A 437 -4.63 23.17 -1.65
C ASN A 437 -3.52 23.10 -0.61
N VAL A 438 -3.90 23.33 0.63
CA VAL A 438 -3.04 23.16 1.81
C VAL A 438 -3.75 22.23 2.76
N TYR A 439 -3.06 21.22 3.22
CA TYR A 439 -3.54 20.26 4.21
C TYR A 439 -2.57 20.21 5.37
N ALA A 440 -3.09 20.25 6.58
CA ALA A 440 -2.30 20.04 7.80
C ALA A 440 -3.02 19.06 8.72
N ILE A 441 -2.27 18.18 9.36
CA ILE A 441 -2.75 17.23 10.36
C ILE A 441 -1.80 17.19 11.55
N TRP A 442 -2.37 17.24 12.73
CA TRP A 442 -1.67 17.01 13.99
C TRP A 442 -2.30 15.79 14.68
N GLN A 443 -1.45 14.92 15.22
CA GLN A 443 -1.88 13.75 15.97
C GLN A 443 -1.01 13.56 17.21
N GLN A 444 -1.65 13.17 18.31
CA GLN A 444 -0.99 12.72 19.53
C GLN A 444 -1.58 11.35 19.91
N ILE A 445 -0.74 10.32 19.86
CA ILE A 445 -1.10 8.93 20.12
C ILE A 445 -0.50 8.54 21.47
N ASN A 446 -1.34 8.17 22.42
CA ASN A 446 -0.92 7.55 23.66
C ASN A 446 -1.23 6.05 23.58
N GLN A 447 -0.21 5.21 23.77
CA GLN A 447 -0.32 3.76 23.82
C GLN A 447 0.11 3.25 25.20
N ASP A 448 -0.50 2.17 25.66
CA ASP A 448 -0.16 1.51 26.92
C ASP A 448 0.96 0.47 26.76
N ARG A 449 1.53 0.34 25.58
CA ARG A 449 2.62 -0.58 25.26
C ARG A 449 3.58 0.05 24.23
N TYR A 450 4.88 -0.21 24.39
CA TYR A 450 5.91 0.07 23.40
C TYR A 450 6.87 -1.11 23.27
N PHE A 451 7.80 -1.05 22.32
CA PHE A 451 8.80 -2.09 22.11
C PHE A 451 10.19 -1.59 22.48
N SER A 452 10.91 -2.39 23.27
CA SER A 452 12.31 -2.19 23.61
C SER A 452 13.18 -3.12 22.76
N TYR A 453 14.24 -2.58 22.18
CA TYR A 453 15.17 -3.29 21.32
C TYR A 453 16.47 -3.52 22.05
N PHE A 454 16.90 -4.77 22.16
CA PHE A 454 18.20 -5.14 22.69
C PHE A 454 19.06 -5.70 21.58
N TYR A 455 20.17 -5.01 21.31
CA TYR A 455 21.17 -5.39 20.32
C TYR A 455 22.34 -6.03 21.05
N ALA A 456 22.62 -7.31 20.78
CA ALA A 456 23.72 -8.08 21.36
C ALA A 456 24.51 -8.74 20.23
N GLY A 457 25.57 -8.08 19.77
CA GLY A 457 26.25 -8.47 18.54
C GLY A 457 25.27 -8.41 17.35
N ASP A 458 25.16 -9.51 16.61
CA ASP A 458 24.25 -9.62 15.48
C ASP A 458 22.79 -9.90 15.87
N LEU A 459 22.54 -10.27 17.12
CA LEU A 459 21.20 -10.61 17.59
C LEU A 459 20.41 -9.38 18.02
N THR A 460 19.15 -9.37 17.68
CA THR A 460 18.17 -8.35 18.09
C THR A 460 17.02 -9.02 18.84
N LEU A 461 16.79 -8.62 20.07
CA LEU A 461 15.63 -9.02 20.85
C LEU A 461 14.63 -7.87 20.92
N ILE A 462 13.40 -8.11 20.48
CA ILE A 462 12.29 -7.16 20.55
C ILE A 462 11.39 -7.57 21.72
N ASN A 463 11.32 -6.71 22.74
CA ASN A 463 10.56 -6.95 23.95
C ASN A 463 9.40 -5.96 24.06
N PRO A 464 8.13 -6.41 24.13
CA PRO A 464 7.00 -5.55 24.44
C PRO A 464 7.06 -5.11 25.91
N VAL A 465 7.00 -3.82 26.15
CA VAL A 465 7.03 -3.20 27.48
C VAL A 465 5.69 -2.49 27.72
N TRP A 466 5.06 -2.76 28.86
CA TRP A 466 3.86 -2.07 29.29
C TRP A 466 4.24 -0.74 29.95
N GLY A 467 3.68 0.34 29.46
CA GLY A 467 3.94 1.69 29.94
C GLY A 467 3.41 2.75 29.00
N ASP A 468 3.25 3.95 29.48
CA ASP A 468 2.75 5.07 28.68
C ASP A 468 3.77 5.45 27.59
N ASN A 469 3.37 5.30 26.36
CA ASN A 469 4.11 5.73 25.18
C ASN A 469 3.34 6.84 24.46
N MET A 470 3.94 8.01 24.37
CA MET A 470 3.38 9.15 23.67
C MET A 470 4.12 9.40 22.35
N HIS A 471 3.41 9.24 21.26
CA HIS A 471 3.86 9.64 19.92
C HIS A 471 3.15 10.92 19.51
N THR A 472 3.89 11.93 19.03
CA THR A 472 3.32 13.18 18.49
C THR A 472 3.80 13.36 17.06
N SER A 473 2.88 13.59 16.14
CA SER A 473 3.19 13.89 14.75
C SER A 473 2.46 15.13 14.26
N PHE A 474 3.12 15.85 13.37
CA PHE A 474 2.54 16.92 12.56
C PHE A 474 2.96 16.72 11.11
N SER A 475 2.02 16.89 10.19
CA SER A 475 2.31 16.86 8.74
C SER A 475 1.54 17.99 8.06
N GLY A 476 2.25 18.75 7.24
CA GLY A 476 1.69 19.79 6.39
C GLY A 476 2.08 19.55 4.93
N VAL A 477 1.12 19.73 4.02
CA VAL A 477 1.29 19.54 2.57
C VAL A 477 0.66 20.71 1.84
N GLY A 478 1.39 21.31 0.91
CA GLY A 478 0.90 22.35 0.01
C GLY A 478 1.09 21.92 -1.44
N ASN A 479 0.05 22.09 -2.25
CA ASN A 479 0.09 21.85 -3.69
C ASN A 479 -0.40 23.08 -4.44
N VAL A 480 0.24 23.40 -5.56
CA VAL A 480 -0.18 24.45 -6.48
C VAL A 480 -0.10 23.94 -7.91
N LYS A 481 -1.10 24.29 -8.72
CA LYS A 481 -1.11 23.97 -10.15
C LYS A 481 -1.61 25.19 -10.94
N LYS A 482 -0.83 25.60 -11.94
CA LYS A 482 -1.20 26.64 -12.88
C LYS A 482 -1.11 26.12 -14.31
N ILE A 483 -2.15 26.36 -15.10
CA ILE A 483 -2.19 26.00 -16.52
C ILE A 483 -2.31 27.28 -17.34
N TRP A 484 -1.40 27.46 -18.29
CA TRP A 484 -1.46 28.50 -19.32
C TRP A 484 -1.93 27.88 -20.64
N ARG A 485 -3.24 27.98 -20.91
CA ARG A 485 -3.88 27.32 -22.08
C ARG A 485 -3.22 27.69 -23.40
N ASN A 486 -2.96 28.97 -23.63
CA ASN A 486 -2.38 29.45 -24.90
C ASN A 486 -0.93 28.99 -25.11
N ALA A 487 -0.18 28.84 -24.04
CA ALA A 487 1.18 28.32 -24.05
C ALA A 487 1.22 26.78 -23.98
N ARG A 488 0.07 26.12 -23.69
CA ARG A 488 0.01 24.70 -23.36
C ARG A 488 1.11 24.32 -22.35
N PHE A 489 1.23 25.15 -21.31
CA PHE A 489 2.23 25.00 -20.26
C PHE A 489 1.53 24.80 -18.93
N THR A 490 1.95 23.76 -18.20
CA THR A 490 1.47 23.45 -16.86
C THR A 490 2.62 23.48 -15.90
N LEU A 491 2.48 24.25 -14.81
CA LEU A 491 3.40 24.26 -13.67
C LEU A 491 2.69 23.64 -12.46
N LYS A 492 3.38 22.73 -11.76
CA LYS A 492 2.94 22.11 -10.51
C LYS A 492 4.00 22.34 -9.45
N GLY A 493 3.58 22.76 -8.30
CA GLY A 493 4.44 22.86 -7.10
C GLY A 493 3.88 21.98 -5.99
N TYR A 494 4.77 21.36 -5.25
CA TYR A 494 4.48 20.57 -4.08
C TYR A 494 5.48 20.91 -2.99
N VAL A 495 5.01 21.10 -1.77
CA VAL A 495 5.83 21.23 -0.57
C VAL A 495 5.22 20.39 0.54
N SER A 496 6.05 19.76 1.34
CA SER A 496 5.59 19.07 2.55
C SER A 496 6.59 19.24 3.69
N TYR A 497 6.07 19.23 4.90
CA TYR A 497 6.85 19.18 6.12
C TYR A 497 6.24 18.16 7.06
N SER A 498 7.08 17.37 7.73
CA SER A 498 6.65 16.44 8.77
C SER A 498 7.55 16.56 10.00
N TYR A 499 6.93 16.49 11.15
CA TYR A 499 7.56 16.39 12.47
C TYR A 499 7.05 15.15 13.18
N ASN A 500 7.95 14.38 13.77
CA ASN A 500 7.62 13.20 14.57
C ASN A 500 8.43 13.23 15.87
N LYS A 501 7.75 12.95 16.98
CA LYS A 501 8.35 12.72 18.29
C LYS A 501 7.84 11.38 18.81
N THR A 502 8.72 10.43 19.01
CA THR A 502 8.37 9.08 19.46
C THR A 502 9.30 8.61 20.57
N LEU A 503 8.75 7.87 21.52
CA LEU A 503 9.55 7.17 22.51
C LEU A 503 10.27 6.01 21.84
N ALA A 504 11.56 5.86 22.12
CA ALA A 504 12.37 4.71 21.75
C ALA A 504 13.03 4.13 23.00
N SER A 505 13.26 2.82 22.96
CA SER A 505 14.01 2.09 23.99
C SER A 505 14.99 1.15 23.30
N GLN A 506 16.29 1.36 23.51
CA GLN A 506 17.37 0.59 22.92
C GLN A 506 18.45 0.31 23.96
N ASN A 507 18.84 -0.96 24.16
CA ASN A 507 19.85 -1.40 25.12
C ASN A 507 19.67 -0.77 26.53
N GLY A 508 18.41 -0.73 27.02
CA GLY A 508 18.09 -0.18 28.33
C GLY A 508 18.10 1.36 28.42
N VAL A 509 18.39 2.05 27.32
CA VAL A 509 18.27 3.51 27.22
C VAL A 509 16.90 3.87 26.71
N GLU A 510 16.20 4.77 27.40
CA GLU A 510 14.90 5.26 26.98
C GLU A 510 14.96 6.77 26.72
N GLY A 511 14.29 7.21 25.67
CA GLY A 511 14.22 8.62 25.35
C GLY A 511 13.37 8.92 24.12
N TYR A 512 13.06 10.21 23.95
CA TYR A 512 12.31 10.68 22.80
C TYR A 512 13.22 11.04 21.65
N ILE A 513 12.99 10.39 20.50
CA ILE A 513 13.59 10.77 19.22
C ILE A 513 12.69 11.84 18.57
N ARG A 514 13.30 12.91 18.04
CA ARG A 514 12.63 13.97 17.28
C ARG A 514 13.18 14.00 15.87
N TYR A 515 12.30 13.71 14.93
CA TYR A 515 12.65 13.59 13.53
C TYR A 515 11.83 14.56 12.69
N ASN A 516 12.48 15.22 11.73
CA ASN A 516 11.87 16.18 10.83
C ASN A 516 12.21 15.83 9.38
N ALA A 517 11.28 16.08 8.46
CA ALA A 517 11.53 15.99 7.04
C ALA A 517 10.83 17.13 6.31
N ALA A 518 11.51 17.74 5.35
CA ALA A 518 10.95 18.71 4.43
C ALA A 518 11.22 18.30 3.00
N ASN A 519 10.22 18.50 2.14
CA ASN A 519 10.22 18.09 0.74
C ASN A 519 9.73 19.24 -0.12
N ALA A 520 10.37 19.53 -1.24
CA ALA A 520 9.89 20.47 -2.23
C ALA A 520 10.05 19.87 -3.63
N GLN A 521 9.03 20.02 -4.47
CA GLN A 521 9.04 19.54 -5.85
C GLN A 521 8.41 20.56 -6.77
N VAL A 522 9.00 20.75 -7.95
CA VAL A 522 8.46 21.54 -9.04
C VAL A 522 8.40 20.66 -10.30
N GLY A 523 7.23 20.61 -10.93
CA GLY A 523 7.00 19.90 -12.18
C GLY A 523 6.52 20.88 -13.25
N ALA A 524 7.12 20.83 -14.43
CA ALA A 524 6.74 21.60 -15.60
C ALA A 524 6.42 20.67 -16.77
N SER A 525 5.28 20.89 -17.43
CA SER A 525 4.88 20.16 -18.64
C SER A 525 4.58 21.14 -19.75
N TRP A 526 5.09 20.88 -20.94
CA TRP A 526 4.90 21.71 -22.12
C TRP A 526 4.60 20.86 -23.36
N ASP A 527 3.50 21.14 -24.04
CA ASP A 527 3.00 20.39 -25.19
C ASP A 527 2.43 21.30 -26.32
N LYS A 528 2.94 22.54 -26.42
CA LYS A 528 2.46 23.50 -27.40
C LYS A 528 2.70 23.04 -28.84
N LEU A 529 3.81 22.39 -29.11
CA LEU A 529 4.16 21.86 -30.42
C LEU A 529 3.53 20.47 -30.57
N SER A 530 2.85 20.24 -31.70
CA SER A 530 2.21 18.94 -31.98
C SER A 530 3.20 17.77 -32.08
N TRP A 531 4.47 18.11 -32.31
CA TRP A 531 5.57 17.17 -32.52
C TRP A 531 6.53 17.03 -31.31
N LEU A 532 6.37 17.86 -30.26
CA LEU A 532 7.22 17.80 -29.05
C LEU A 532 6.42 18.00 -27.79
N THR A 533 6.56 17.06 -26.86
CA THR A 533 6.13 17.18 -25.47
C THR A 533 7.35 17.07 -24.56
N ALA A 534 7.47 17.98 -23.59
CA ALA A 534 8.55 17.99 -22.61
C ALA A 534 7.97 18.03 -21.19
N ASN A 535 8.50 17.17 -20.30
CA ASN A 535 8.16 17.14 -18.90
C ASN A 535 9.44 17.21 -18.07
N LEU A 536 9.52 18.19 -17.16
CA LEU A 536 10.63 18.38 -16.23
C LEU A 536 10.09 18.25 -14.80
N THR A 537 10.80 17.50 -13.95
CA THR A 537 10.54 17.46 -12.52
C THR A 537 11.85 17.67 -11.77
N VAL A 538 11.84 18.57 -10.79
CA VAL A 538 12.95 18.80 -9.87
C VAL A 538 12.40 18.69 -8.45
N ALA A 539 13.06 17.93 -7.60
CA ALA A 539 12.68 17.75 -6.19
C ALA A 539 13.90 17.78 -5.28
N GLY A 540 13.68 18.26 -4.07
CA GLY A 540 14.66 18.21 -2.99
C GLY A 540 14.01 17.72 -1.70
N ASN A 541 14.75 16.93 -0.94
CA ASN A 541 14.37 16.45 0.38
C ASN A 541 15.49 16.72 1.37
N ILE A 542 15.12 17.17 2.55
CA ILE A 542 16.03 17.28 3.69
C ILE A 542 15.37 16.59 4.89
N THR A 543 16.12 15.72 5.54
CA THR A 543 15.73 15.08 6.79
C THR A 543 16.73 15.43 7.87
N TRP A 544 16.24 15.73 9.08
CA TRP A 544 17.14 16.05 10.18
C TRP A 544 16.60 15.54 11.50
N LYS A 545 17.53 15.14 12.35
CA LYS A 545 17.33 14.67 13.70
C LYS A 545 18.15 15.54 14.63
N ARG A 546 17.56 16.00 15.73
CA ARG A 546 18.28 16.71 16.80
C ARG A 546 18.92 15.72 17.78
N PRO A 547 19.94 16.14 18.54
CA PRO A 547 20.50 15.33 19.62
C PRO A 547 19.42 14.81 20.56
N ASP A 548 19.58 13.59 21.01
CA ASP A 548 18.63 12.90 21.91
C ASP A 548 19.37 11.96 22.88
N ALA A 549 18.62 11.07 23.56
CA ALA A 549 19.19 10.14 24.52
C ALA A 549 20.13 9.09 23.88
N PHE A 550 20.08 8.89 22.56
CA PHE A 550 20.81 7.85 21.83
C PHE A 550 22.01 8.40 21.07
N SER A 551 22.00 9.68 20.68
CA SER A 551 23.08 10.31 19.90
C SER A 551 23.21 11.78 20.27
N SER A 552 24.43 12.20 20.57
CA SER A 552 24.78 13.61 20.90
C SER A 552 24.93 14.51 19.67
N THR A 553 24.89 13.94 18.44
CA THR A 553 25.11 14.68 17.19
C THR A 553 23.82 14.96 16.44
N ASP A 554 23.77 16.11 15.77
CA ASP A 554 22.76 16.40 14.75
C ASP A 554 23.05 15.54 13.51
N ASN A 555 22.02 14.86 13.01
CA ASN A 555 22.11 14.09 11.78
C ASN A 555 21.23 14.75 10.72
N VAL A 556 21.84 15.18 9.63
CA VAL A 556 21.17 15.80 8.48
C VAL A 556 21.49 15.01 7.24
N LEU A 557 20.49 14.71 6.42
CA LEU A 557 20.65 14.13 5.08
C LEU A 557 19.90 14.97 4.06
N LYS A 558 20.57 15.27 2.96
CA LYS A 558 20.05 16.05 1.84
C LYS A 558 20.01 15.19 0.59
N ASN A 559 18.89 15.21 -0.10
CA ASN A 559 18.70 14.46 -1.32
C ASN A 559 18.10 15.37 -2.40
N ALA A 560 18.53 15.19 -3.64
CA ALA A 560 17.99 15.90 -4.78
C ALA A 560 17.65 14.92 -5.91
N TYR A 561 16.61 15.25 -6.67
CA TYR A 561 16.14 14.50 -7.82
C TYR A 561 15.81 15.45 -8.96
N CYS A 562 16.18 15.06 -10.17
CA CYS A 562 15.80 15.76 -11.40
C CYS A 562 15.44 14.72 -12.47
N SER A 563 14.33 14.93 -13.18
CA SER A 563 13.98 14.12 -14.35
C SER A 563 13.47 14.95 -15.49
N LEU A 564 13.86 14.56 -16.70
CA LEU A 564 13.43 15.15 -17.97
C LEU A 564 12.92 14.03 -18.88
N SER A 565 11.66 14.15 -19.32
CA SER A 565 11.07 13.26 -20.33
C SER A 565 10.73 14.05 -21.57
N LEU A 566 11.19 13.57 -22.72
CA LEU A 566 10.95 14.16 -24.03
C LEU A 566 10.24 13.16 -24.94
N ASP A 567 9.13 13.58 -25.53
CA ASP A 567 8.43 12.86 -26.59
C ASP A 567 8.50 13.68 -27.88
N PHE A 568 9.10 13.13 -28.91
CA PHE A 568 9.29 13.76 -30.19
C PHE A 568 8.60 12.97 -31.31
N MET A 569 7.67 13.60 -32.01
CA MET A 569 6.87 13.00 -33.08
C MET A 569 7.15 13.76 -34.43
N PRO A 570 8.27 13.46 -35.11
CA PRO A 570 8.64 14.17 -36.35
C PRO A 570 7.62 13.95 -37.46
N ILE A 571 7.00 12.78 -37.47
CA ILE A 571 5.86 12.45 -38.33
C ILE A 571 4.82 11.68 -37.50
N LYS A 572 3.56 11.66 -37.93
CA LYS A 572 2.47 10.99 -37.20
C LYS A 572 2.71 9.51 -36.92
N ALA A 573 3.49 8.84 -37.77
CA ALA A 573 3.80 7.41 -37.63
C ALA A 573 5.00 7.11 -36.73
N LEU A 574 5.86 8.10 -36.44
CA LEU A 574 7.09 7.90 -35.66
C LEU A 574 7.07 8.70 -34.39
N ARG A 575 7.21 8.02 -33.27
CA ARG A 575 7.42 8.60 -31.94
C ARG A 575 8.77 8.18 -31.41
N LEU A 576 9.61 9.15 -31.07
CA LEU A 576 10.87 8.97 -30.34
C LEU A 576 10.70 9.48 -28.93
N TYR A 577 11.24 8.79 -27.95
CA TYR A 577 11.19 9.24 -26.57
C TYR A 577 12.54 9.08 -25.89
N ALA A 578 12.81 9.97 -24.95
CA ALA A 578 14.00 9.93 -24.12
C ALA A 578 13.64 10.36 -22.69
N ASP A 579 14.11 9.60 -21.71
CA ASP A 579 13.94 9.86 -20.29
C ASP A 579 15.30 9.92 -19.63
N ALA A 580 15.61 11.05 -19.00
CA ALA A 580 16.80 11.23 -18.17
C ALA A 580 16.35 11.44 -16.72
N ALA A 581 16.97 10.75 -15.78
CA ALA A 581 16.72 10.90 -14.35
C ALA A 581 18.04 10.92 -13.57
N GLY A 582 18.24 11.97 -12.78
CA GLY A 582 19.39 12.14 -11.90
C GLY A 582 18.95 12.16 -10.44
N THR A 583 19.69 11.45 -9.59
CA THR A 583 19.52 11.45 -8.13
C THR A 583 20.85 11.74 -7.46
N THR A 584 20.85 12.60 -6.44
CA THR A 584 22.00 12.87 -5.59
C THR A 584 21.59 12.65 -4.15
N TYR A 585 22.32 11.78 -3.44
CA TYR A 585 22.07 11.43 -2.04
C TYR A 585 23.31 11.73 -1.21
N GLU A 586 23.11 12.38 -0.08
CA GLU A 586 24.14 12.53 0.95
C GLU A 586 24.30 11.17 1.66
N ILE A 587 25.49 10.58 1.59
CA ILE A 587 25.85 9.31 2.22
C ILE A 587 26.30 9.55 3.65
N THR A 588 27.24 10.47 3.81
CA THR A 588 27.71 11.00 5.09
C THR A 588 27.79 12.51 4.96
N HIS A 589 28.05 13.23 6.04
CA HIS A 589 28.14 14.68 6.01
C HIS A 589 29.06 15.17 4.88
N ASP A 590 28.48 15.95 3.95
CA ASP A 590 29.11 16.51 2.75
C ASP A 590 29.71 15.51 1.74
N GLN A 591 29.37 14.21 1.86
CA GLN A 591 29.71 13.19 0.85
C GLN A 591 28.46 12.75 0.11
N TYR A 592 28.48 12.84 -1.20
CA TYR A 592 27.31 12.58 -2.05
C TYR A 592 27.56 11.46 -3.05
N SER A 593 26.54 10.61 -3.24
CA SER A 593 26.46 9.68 -4.36
C SER A 593 25.51 10.23 -5.40
N THR A 594 26.00 10.35 -6.64
CA THR A 594 25.19 10.86 -7.77
C THR A 594 24.99 9.78 -8.80
N ASN A 595 23.74 9.51 -9.13
CA ASN A 595 23.36 8.53 -10.13
C ASN A 595 22.58 9.23 -11.26
N LEU A 596 22.99 8.98 -12.50
CA LEU A 596 22.31 9.45 -13.70
C LEU A 596 21.87 8.24 -14.51
N PHE A 597 20.60 8.21 -14.90
CA PHE A 597 19.99 7.20 -15.75
C PHE A 597 19.49 7.84 -17.03
N LEU A 598 19.68 7.14 -18.13
CA LEU A 598 19.19 7.55 -19.43
C LEU A 598 18.51 6.37 -20.11
N ASN A 599 17.27 6.59 -20.56
CA ASN A 599 16.52 5.65 -21.38
C ASN A 599 16.13 6.34 -22.67
N ALA A 600 16.01 5.58 -23.75
CA ALA A 600 15.51 6.09 -25.03
C ALA A 600 14.73 5.00 -25.76
N GLY A 601 13.87 5.41 -26.68
CA GLY A 601 13.18 4.46 -27.52
C GLY A 601 12.52 5.11 -28.71
N ALA A 602 12.03 4.24 -29.59
CA ALA A 602 11.32 4.60 -30.80
C ALA A 602 10.10 3.69 -30.98
N LYS A 603 9.01 4.25 -31.48
CA LYS A 603 7.83 3.50 -31.92
C LYS A 603 7.46 3.97 -33.32
N TYR A 604 7.29 3.01 -34.22
CA TYR A 604 6.84 3.28 -35.58
C TYR A 604 5.53 2.52 -35.88
N ASP A 605 4.49 3.26 -36.24
CA ASP A 605 3.18 2.73 -36.60
C ASP A 605 3.12 2.47 -38.11
N PHE A 606 3.28 1.23 -38.54
CA PHE A 606 3.13 0.82 -39.94
C PHE A 606 1.69 0.92 -40.42
N SER A 607 0.76 0.63 -39.54
CA SER A 607 -0.68 0.71 -39.77
C SER A 607 -1.43 1.01 -38.48
N LYS A 608 -2.76 1.09 -38.52
CA LYS A 608 -3.60 1.19 -37.31
C LYS A 608 -3.54 -0.04 -36.43
N THR A 609 -3.09 -1.17 -36.97
CA THR A 609 -3.08 -2.46 -36.29
C THR A 609 -1.68 -2.99 -36.01
N LEU A 610 -0.64 -2.47 -36.65
CA LEU A 610 0.73 -2.95 -36.50
C LEU A 610 1.68 -1.80 -36.18
N SER A 611 2.42 -1.94 -35.10
CA SER A 611 3.55 -1.06 -34.76
C SER A 611 4.77 -1.85 -34.29
N VAL A 612 5.94 -1.25 -34.43
CA VAL A 612 7.23 -1.78 -33.96
C VAL A 612 7.82 -0.81 -32.95
N THR A 613 8.44 -1.35 -31.92
CA THR A 613 9.08 -0.60 -30.83
C THR A 613 10.55 -0.98 -30.72
N LEU A 614 11.38 -0.01 -30.36
CA LEU A 614 12.75 -0.20 -29.91
C LEU A 614 12.91 0.55 -28.60
N THR A 615 13.37 -0.11 -27.56
CA THR A 615 13.55 0.47 -26.22
C THR A 615 14.95 0.16 -25.71
N ALA A 616 15.63 1.18 -25.21
CA ALA A 616 16.94 1.06 -24.58
C ALA A 616 16.86 1.63 -23.16
N ILE A 617 17.20 0.82 -22.17
CA ILE A 617 17.14 1.12 -20.74
C ILE A 617 18.55 1.15 -20.18
N ASN A 618 18.85 2.06 -19.25
CA ASN A 618 20.14 2.23 -18.60
C ASN A 618 21.28 2.40 -19.62
N LEU A 619 21.11 3.32 -20.59
CA LEU A 619 22.07 3.56 -21.67
C LEU A 619 23.48 3.89 -21.15
N LEU A 620 23.58 4.51 -19.98
CA LEU A 620 24.84 4.85 -19.31
C LEU A 620 25.50 3.66 -18.62
N ASN A 621 24.85 2.49 -18.63
CA ASN A 621 25.34 1.24 -18.04
C ASN A 621 25.75 1.38 -16.56
N ARG A 622 24.93 2.02 -15.74
CA ARG A 622 25.18 2.09 -14.30
C ARG A 622 25.08 0.69 -13.68
N GLU A 623 26.05 0.32 -12.86
CA GLU A 623 26.20 -1.04 -12.32
C GLU A 623 25.82 -1.13 -10.85
N SER A 624 25.81 -0.01 -10.11
CA SER A 624 25.39 0.04 -8.70
C SER A 624 24.66 1.32 -8.37
N TYR A 625 23.85 1.23 -7.32
CA TYR A 625 23.13 2.35 -6.70
C TYR A 625 23.41 2.37 -5.20
N GLU A 626 23.72 3.53 -4.64
CA GLU A 626 24.08 3.72 -3.25
C GLU A 626 23.20 4.79 -2.61
N ILE A 627 22.74 4.53 -1.39
CA ILE A 627 21.92 5.45 -0.61
C ILE A 627 22.15 5.23 0.89
N SER A 628 22.02 6.31 1.67
CA SER A 628 21.99 6.28 3.13
C SER A 628 20.67 6.79 3.67
N SER A 629 20.31 6.31 4.84
CA SER A 629 19.13 6.76 5.58
C SER A 629 19.33 6.67 7.08
N TYR A 630 18.56 7.48 7.82
CA TYR A 630 18.40 7.35 9.27
C TYR A 630 16.99 6.90 9.60
N GLN A 631 16.90 5.89 10.47
CA GLN A 631 15.65 5.49 11.11
C GLN A 631 15.81 5.66 12.63
N GLY A 632 15.28 6.75 13.14
CA GLY A 632 15.59 7.16 14.51
C GLY A 632 17.06 7.54 14.65
N SER A 633 17.80 6.88 15.56
CA SER A 633 19.25 7.03 15.75
C SER A 633 20.09 6.06 14.92
N ASN A 634 19.43 5.10 14.27
CA ASN A 634 20.12 4.06 13.52
C ASN A 634 20.43 4.54 12.10
N TYR A 635 21.66 4.36 11.69
CA TYR A 635 22.13 4.68 10.34
C TYR A 635 22.13 3.42 9.49
N THR A 636 21.69 3.54 8.26
CA THR A 636 21.75 2.47 7.26
C THR A 636 22.38 2.99 5.98
N PHE A 637 23.41 2.31 5.50
CA PHE A 637 23.95 2.45 4.15
C PHE A 637 23.57 1.22 3.32
N LEU A 638 23.05 1.47 2.13
CA LEU A 638 22.60 0.44 1.20
C LEU A 638 23.33 0.59 -0.14
N ARG A 639 23.84 -0.51 -0.65
CA ARG A 639 24.36 -0.65 -2.01
C ARG A 639 23.62 -1.76 -2.74
N VAL A 640 23.06 -1.45 -3.91
CA VAL A 640 22.29 -2.40 -4.75
C VAL A 640 22.96 -2.53 -6.11
N PRO A 641 23.33 -3.73 -6.56
CA PRO A 641 23.79 -3.96 -7.91
C PRO A 641 22.62 -3.79 -8.90
N LEU A 642 22.89 -3.09 -9.99
CA LEU A 642 21.90 -2.77 -11.00
C LEU A 642 21.93 -3.74 -12.17
N ARG A 643 20.85 -3.75 -12.93
CA ARG A 643 20.81 -4.38 -14.26
C ARG A 643 21.63 -3.53 -15.22
N GLY A 644 22.47 -4.14 -16.01
CA GLY A 644 23.19 -3.48 -17.07
C GLY A 644 22.26 -2.93 -18.17
N ARG A 645 22.86 -2.29 -19.16
CA ARG A 645 22.15 -1.78 -20.34
C ARG A 645 21.29 -2.88 -20.97
N THR A 646 20.03 -2.56 -21.23
CA THR A 646 19.07 -3.48 -21.86
C THR A 646 18.50 -2.83 -23.11
N VAL A 647 18.58 -3.53 -24.25
CA VAL A 647 17.97 -3.08 -25.52
C VAL A 647 16.97 -4.13 -25.96
N MET A 648 15.73 -3.71 -26.25
CA MET A 648 14.64 -4.59 -26.63
C MET A 648 13.98 -4.07 -27.90
N ALA A 649 13.66 -4.98 -28.81
CA ALA A 649 12.82 -4.71 -29.99
C ALA A 649 11.48 -5.43 -29.82
N GLY A 650 10.41 -4.81 -30.29
CA GLY A 650 9.08 -5.39 -30.11
C GLY A 650 8.13 -5.11 -31.25
N ILE A 651 7.07 -5.92 -31.28
CA ILE A 651 5.95 -5.81 -32.21
C ILE A 651 4.67 -5.71 -31.40
N ASN A 652 3.84 -4.72 -31.73
CA ASN A 652 2.49 -4.59 -31.18
C ASN A 652 1.48 -4.82 -32.32
N LEU A 653 0.52 -5.73 -32.07
CA LEU A 653 -0.54 -6.10 -32.99
C LEU A 653 -1.90 -5.87 -32.36
N LYS A 654 -2.77 -5.09 -33.02
CA LYS A 654 -4.19 -4.93 -32.65
C LYS A 654 -5.06 -5.73 -33.61
N PHE A 655 -6.00 -6.49 -33.10
CA PHE A 655 -6.90 -7.36 -33.87
C PHE A 655 -8.37 -7.21 -33.49
#